data_ea58b6f7750314a66377baf4366d638d
#
_entry.id   ea58b6f7750314a66377baf4366d638d
#
_cell.length_a   1.000
_cell.length_b   1.000
_cell.length_c   1.000
_cell.angle_alpha   90.00
_cell.angle_beta   90.00
_cell.angle_gamma   90.00
#
_symmetry.space_group_name_H-M   'P 1'
#
loop_
_entity.id
_entity.type
_entity.pdbx_description
1 polymer ?
#
loop_
_entity_poly.entity_id
_entity_poly.type
_entity_poly.pdbx_seq_one_letter_code
_entity_poly.pdbx_strand_id
1 'polypeptide(L)'
;NTDTLTVKSSKTIHHFLKESNSLEEVFLGTRKKSFFKSYLKPINSTEIREAELLKAACCNLSESFETNPSVDVNYTDAVSGNKQIKMLGLRSPYLLITQENIPTVRGASQVYGMSYVPGTWIESIQITKGMGSVVNGFESIAGQINVELQKPSKSAPLYLNMYGSGTGRYELNAHVNRQLSQNWSSGVFLHGNKRARAIDRNRDSFLEVPRSQQINLLNRWQYANLNTGWVHFFDISYLKDRKQSGQVGYDFNRPQWEQDLYGIQLETERVAAFTKTGYVFKDKPYQSFGIQSAYSNHVQKSFFGNKKYDIAHESFYLNSIFQSILGSTRHKFKTGVSLTYDRYDEHVMLQNYQRNEKSIGGFFEYTYDSLEALILVAGLRVDHHNLLGDFLTPRLHVRYEAWDRGVFKFSLGSGRRASNIFTEYQKIFASARTFEIENFDGPIYGLQPEKAWNYGLSYLQEIELFGKKIDFSMDFFRTDFKKQVVVDYDNSPQKVLFYNLEGASRADAIQLEADFELFPRFDVRFAYKYYDVRMSYKKGLREVPLQVKNRWFSTMSYQTLQNKKGKQWKLDATINWLGTQRLPDTKDNPLEFQLTKNAPAYSLLNAQITRVFSGKFEIYMGGENLGNTTQKNPILGSDRPFGDYFDTTIVYAPIVGRMFYGGLRYKI
;
A
#
# COMPACT_ATOMS: atom_id res chain seq x y z
N ASN A 1 -56.56 -8.07 31.12
CA ASN A 1 -58.01 -8.08 31.36
C ASN A 1 -58.45 -9.52 31.58
N THR A 2 -58.92 -9.85 32.80
CA THR A 2 -59.52 -11.12 33.17
C THR A 2 -61.01 -10.95 33.19
N ASP A 3 -61.72 -11.54 32.24
CA ASP A 3 -63.16 -11.60 32.24
C ASP A 3 -63.62 -12.90 32.91
N THR A 4 -64.42 -12.78 33.96
CA THR A 4 -65.02 -13.93 34.67
C THR A 4 -66.40 -14.19 34.11
N LEU A 5 -66.59 -15.37 33.55
CA LEU A 5 -67.89 -15.80 32.98
C LEU A 5 -68.48 -16.94 33.79
N THR A 6 -69.75 -16.78 34.21
CA THR A 6 -70.55 -17.85 34.86
C THR A 6 -71.33 -18.57 33.76
N VAL A 7 -70.98 -19.84 33.46
CA VAL A 7 -71.64 -20.61 32.38
C VAL A 7 -72.77 -21.41 32.96
N LYS A 8 -74.08 -21.08 32.56
CA LYS A 8 -75.26 -21.85 32.89
C LYS A 8 -75.86 -22.65 31.72
N SER A 9 -75.22 -22.60 30.53
CA SER A 9 -75.57 -23.40 29.34
C SER A 9 -74.42 -23.29 28.33
N SER A 10 -74.29 -24.24 27.35
CA SER A 10 -73.21 -24.16 26.33
C SER A 10 -73.32 -22.90 25.48
N LYS A 11 -72.33 -22.04 25.54
CA LYS A 11 -72.20 -20.82 24.75
C LYS A 11 -70.83 -20.81 24.02
N THR A 12 -70.83 -20.49 22.71
CA THR A 12 -69.66 -20.21 21.94
C THR A 12 -69.27 -18.75 22.16
N ILE A 13 -68.03 -18.50 22.66
CA ILE A 13 -67.55 -17.13 22.90
C ILE A 13 -66.46 -16.84 21.88
N HIS A 14 -66.64 -15.83 21.06
CA HIS A 14 -65.61 -15.31 20.20
C HIS A 14 -64.87 -14.19 20.93
N HIS A 15 -63.62 -14.42 21.28
CA HIS A 15 -62.74 -13.41 21.87
C HIS A 15 -61.87 -12.82 20.75
N PHE A 16 -62.10 -11.57 20.39
CA PHE A 16 -61.25 -10.82 19.46
C PHE A 16 -60.09 -10.20 20.29
N LEU A 17 -58.89 -10.77 20.17
CA LEU A 17 -57.68 -10.13 20.68
C LEU A 17 -57.38 -8.92 19.80
N LYS A 18 -57.44 -7.72 20.40
CA LYS A 18 -56.88 -6.53 19.76
C LYS A 18 -55.38 -6.70 19.74
N GLU A 19 -54.74 -6.65 18.56
CA GLU A 19 -53.28 -6.50 18.47
C GLU A 19 -52.89 -5.27 19.27
N SER A 20 -52.33 -5.47 20.44
CA SER A 20 -51.69 -4.41 21.22
C SER A 20 -50.22 -4.33 20.80
N ASN A 21 -49.89 -3.22 20.15
CA ASN A 21 -48.57 -2.73 19.86
C ASN A 21 -47.72 -3.67 19.00
N SER A 22 -47.60 -3.34 17.72
CA SER A 22 -46.42 -3.76 16.94
C SER A 22 -45.18 -3.33 17.72
N LEU A 23 -44.43 -4.30 18.21
CA LEU A 23 -43.04 -4.03 18.66
C LEU A 23 -42.33 -3.29 17.54
N GLU A 24 -41.86 -2.08 17.80
CA GLU A 24 -40.99 -1.39 16.86
C GLU A 24 -39.81 -2.33 16.60
N GLU A 25 -39.59 -2.62 15.32
CA GLU A 25 -38.48 -3.45 14.88
C GLU A 25 -37.18 -2.83 15.39
N VAL A 26 -36.58 -3.46 16.41
CA VAL A 26 -35.29 -3.04 16.96
C VAL A 26 -34.23 -3.43 15.93
N PHE A 27 -33.79 -2.49 15.12
CA PHE A 27 -32.69 -2.64 14.18
C PHE A 27 -31.37 -2.76 14.98
N LEU A 28 -30.96 -3.99 15.32
CA LEU A 28 -29.63 -4.28 15.87
C LEU A 28 -28.59 -4.26 14.72
N GLY A 29 -28.23 -3.09 14.27
CA GLY A 29 -27.13 -2.89 13.35
C GLY A 29 -25.80 -3.00 14.09
N THR A 30 -25.14 -4.15 14.06
CA THR A 30 -23.75 -4.25 14.52
C THR A 30 -22.85 -3.51 13.54
N ARG A 31 -22.25 -2.42 13.98
CA ARG A 31 -21.27 -1.66 13.22
C ARG A 31 -19.97 -2.47 13.10
N LYS A 32 -19.65 -2.97 11.91
CA LYS A 32 -18.36 -3.61 11.67
C LYS A 32 -17.26 -2.54 11.71
N LYS A 33 -16.22 -2.72 12.55
CA LYS A 33 -15.02 -1.87 12.56
C LYS A 33 -14.41 -1.86 11.14
N SER A 34 -14.16 -0.68 10.59
CA SER A 34 -13.56 -0.47 9.26
C SER A 34 -12.04 -0.76 9.24
N PHE A 35 -11.44 -0.73 10.42
CA PHE A 35 -10.04 -1.01 10.68
C PHE A 35 -9.95 -1.89 11.92
N PHE A 36 -9.12 -2.94 11.89
CA PHE A 36 -8.87 -3.73 13.09
C PHE A 36 -7.51 -4.41 13.06
N LYS A 37 -6.93 -4.58 14.25
CA LYS A 37 -5.75 -5.38 14.51
C LYS A 37 -6.19 -6.76 14.95
N SER A 38 -5.58 -7.79 14.38
CA SER A 38 -5.93 -9.16 14.76
C SER A 38 -5.24 -9.56 16.07
N TYR A 39 -6.02 -9.82 17.11
CA TYR A 39 -5.55 -10.45 18.34
C TYR A 39 -5.26 -11.95 18.16
N LEU A 40 -5.91 -12.61 17.21
CA LEU A 40 -5.86 -14.06 17.02
C LEU A 40 -4.72 -14.52 16.10
N LYS A 41 -4.33 -13.73 15.13
CA LYS A 41 -3.27 -14.11 14.17
C LYS A 41 -1.88 -13.97 14.80
N PRO A 42 -0.98 -14.97 14.63
CA PRO A 42 0.40 -14.87 15.14
C PRO A 42 1.22 -13.79 14.41
N ILE A 43 0.98 -13.60 13.13
CA ILE A 43 1.61 -12.54 12.34
C ILE A 43 0.98 -11.18 12.71
N ASN A 44 1.81 -10.17 12.95
CA ASN A 44 1.33 -8.82 13.25
C ASN A 44 0.69 -8.20 12.00
N SER A 45 -0.61 -8.34 11.89
CA SER A 45 -1.37 -7.88 10.74
C SER A 45 -2.53 -6.97 11.12
N THR A 46 -2.72 -5.93 10.32
CA THR A 46 -3.83 -4.99 10.36
C THR A 46 -4.63 -5.11 9.07
N GLU A 47 -5.96 -5.06 9.17
CA GLU A 47 -6.85 -5.07 8.01
C GLU A 47 -7.58 -3.74 7.89
N ILE A 48 -7.49 -3.13 6.71
CA ILE A 48 -8.20 -1.93 6.29
C ILE A 48 -9.30 -2.38 5.32
N ARG A 49 -10.56 -2.11 5.63
CA ARG A 49 -11.69 -2.47 4.76
C ARG A 49 -12.13 -1.30 3.91
N GLU A 50 -12.94 -1.58 2.89
CA GLU A 50 -13.53 -0.57 1.99
C GLU A 50 -14.08 0.65 2.75
N ALA A 51 -14.79 0.44 3.86
CA ALA A 51 -15.36 1.54 4.64
C ALA A 51 -14.32 2.51 5.22
N GLU A 52 -13.09 2.07 5.50
CA GLU A 52 -11.96 2.92 5.91
C GLU A 52 -11.39 3.68 4.70
N LEU A 53 -11.26 2.99 3.57
CA LEU A 53 -10.75 3.58 2.33
C LEU A 53 -11.64 4.72 1.81
N LEU A 54 -12.95 4.63 2.08
CA LEU A 54 -13.92 5.64 1.67
C LEU A 54 -13.94 6.91 2.54
N LYS A 55 -13.16 6.98 3.63
CA LYS A 55 -13.04 8.17 4.50
C LYS A 55 -12.21 9.31 3.90
N ALA A 56 -11.49 9.04 2.83
CA ALA A 56 -10.75 10.02 2.05
C ALA A 56 -10.99 9.75 0.56
N ALA A 57 -10.58 10.67 -0.31
CA ALA A 57 -10.60 10.45 -1.75
C ALA A 57 -9.47 9.50 -2.16
N CYS A 58 -9.62 8.22 -1.87
CA CYS A 58 -8.66 7.19 -2.27
C CYS A 58 -8.81 6.88 -3.76
N CYS A 59 -8.15 7.65 -4.62
CA CYS A 59 -8.22 7.46 -6.06
C CYS A 59 -7.40 6.24 -6.51
N ASN A 60 -6.33 5.92 -5.78
CA ASN A 60 -5.48 4.74 -6.06
C ASN A 60 -4.89 4.16 -4.76
N LEU A 61 -4.20 3.02 -4.88
CA LEU A 61 -3.63 2.31 -3.73
C LEU A 61 -2.63 3.18 -2.93
N SER A 62 -1.81 4.02 -3.56
CA SER A 62 -0.85 4.84 -2.82
C SER A 62 -1.53 5.88 -1.92
N GLU A 63 -2.63 6.47 -2.37
CA GLU A 63 -3.44 7.43 -1.63
C GLU A 63 -4.26 6.76 -0.52
N SER A 64 -4.57 5.46 -0.66
CA SER A 64 -5.31 4.66 0.34
C SER A 64 -4.62 4.57 1.71
N PHE A 65 -3.32 4.84 1.78
CA PHE A 65 -2.55 4.79 3.04
C PHE A 65 -2.50 6.12 3.79
N GLU A 66 -2.97 7.23 3.23
CA GLU A 66 -2.90 8.55 3.89
C GLU A 66 -3.73 8.63 5.18
N THR A 67 -4.74 7.80 5.33
CA THR A 67 -5.57 7.67 6.53
C THR A 67 -5.10 6.57 7.49
N ASN A 68 -3.95 5.93 7.21
CA ASN A 68 -3.43 4.82 8.01
C ASN A 68 -2.11 5.18 8.72
N PRO A 69 -2.00 4.95 10.03
CA PRO A 69 -0.77 5.25 10.76
C PRO A 69 0.37 4.28 10.47
N SER A 70 0.13 3.07 9.96
CA SER A 70 1.19 2.05 9.79
C SER A 70 2.08 2.30 8.57
N VAL A 71 1.59 3.06 7.58
CA VAL A 71 2.30 3.35 6.33
C VAL A 71 2.45 4.85 6.16
N ASP A 72 3.65 5.30 5.81
CA ASP A 72 3.93 6.69 5.52
C ASP A 72 3.91 6.90 4.00
N VAL A 73 3.30 7.99 3.54
CA VAL A 73 3.21 8.34 2.12
C VAL A 73 3.94 9.66 1.89
N ASN A 74 4.89 9.68 0.96
CA ASN A 74 5.69 10.86 0.66
C ASN A 74 5.85 11.01 -0.86
N TYR A 75 5.95 12.25 -1.35
CA TYR A 75 6.39 12.49 -2.73
C TYR A 75 7.85 12.06 -2.92
N THR A 76 8.18 11.52 -4.09
CA THR A 76 9.56 11.11 -4.42
C THR A 76 10.40 12.29 -4.91
N ASP A 77 9.79 13.17 -5.68
CA ASP A 77 10.39 14.34 -6.32
C ASP A 77 9.34 15.42 -6.57
N ALA A 78 9.79 16.60 -7.01
CA ALA A 78 8.94 17.78 -7.16
C ALA A 78 8.13 17.81 -8.46
N VAL A 79 8.36 16.90 -9.42
CA VAL A 79 7.83 17.05 -10.79
C VAL A 79 7.05 15.84 -11.30
N SER A 80 7.38 14.61 -10.85
CA SER A 80 6.72 13.40 -11.36
C SER A 80 5.33 13.16 -10.75
N GLY A 81 5.02 13.82 -9.63
CA GLY A 81 3.80 13.61 -8.86
C GLY A 81 3.70 12.21 -8.24
N ASN A 82 4.80 11.46 -8.22
CA ASN A 82 4.83 10.11 -7.69
C ASN A 82 4.88 10.12 -6.15
N LYS A 83 4.08 9.24 -5.54
CA LYS A 83 4.06 9.02 -4.09
C LYS A 83 4.66 7.65 -3.79
N GLN A 84 5.63 7.62 -2.90
CA GLN A 84 6.26 6.41 -2.39
C GLN A 84 5.79 6.14 -0.96
N ILE A 85 5.56 4.86 -0.64
CA ILE A 85 5.28 4.45 0.73
C ILE A 85 6.55 4.03 1.48
N LYS A 86 6.50 4.23 2.80
CA LYS A 86 7.49 3.72 3.75
C LYS A 86 6.78 2.99 4.88
N MET A 87 7.40 1.95 5.39
CA MET A 87 6.94 1.23 6.57
C MET A 87 8.13 0.84 7.43
N LEU A 88 8.03 1.00 8.76
CA LEU A 88 9.12 0.77 9.71
C LEU A 88 10.41 1.55 9.36
N GLY A 89 10.27 2.76 8.80
CA GLY A 89 11.39 3.59 8.38
C GLY A 89 12.03 3.20 7.05
N LEU A 90 11.57 2.12 6.40
CA LEU A 90 12.11 1.59 5.13
C LEU A 90 11.17 1.86 3.96
N ARG A 91 11.74 2.08 2.76
CA ARG A 91 11.00 2.41 1.53
C ARG A 91 10.35 1.18 0.91
N SER A 92 9.39 1.41 0.01
CA SER A 92 8.61 0.38 -0.70
C SER A 92 9.42 -0.76 -1.33
N PRO A 93 10.67 -0.61 -1.85
CA PRO A 93 11.45 -1.74 -2.34
C PRO A 93 11.74 -2.84 -1.30
N TYR A 94 11.67 -2.52 -0.01
CA TYR A 94 11.83 -3.49 1.09
C TYR A 94 10.51 -4.11 1.56
N LEU A 95 9.39 -3.75 0.92
CA LEU A 95 8.05 -4.28 1.19
C LEU A 95 7.63 -5.23 0.09
N LEU A 96 7.08 -6.37 0.47
CA LEU A 96 6.42 -7.25 -0.49
C LEU A 96 4.98 -6.75 -0.71
N ILE A 97 4.69 -6.21 -1.89
CA ILE A 97 3.36 -5.73 -2.25
C ILE A 97 2.71 -6.76 -3.16
N THR A 98 1.59 -7.32 -2.68
CA THR A 98 0.86 -8.39 -3.37
C THR A 98 -0.58 -7.97 -3.66
N GLN A 99 -1.12 -8.51 -4.72
CA GLN A 99 -2.54 -8.49 -5.02
C GLN A 99 -3.04 -9.93 -4.96
N GLU A 100 -4.04 -10.21 -4.11
CA GLU A 100 -4.55 -11.58 -3.91
C GLU A 100 -3.45 -12.58 -3.50
N ASN A 101 -2.46 -12.13 -2.71
CA ASN A 101 -1.25 -12.86 -2.31
C ASN A 101 -0.30 -13.24 -3.46
N ILE A 102 -0.42 -12.59 -4.61
CA ILE A 102 0.51 -12.72 -5.75
C ILE A 102 1.34 -11.45 -5.84
N PRO A 103 2.69 -11.51 -5.89
CA PRO A 103 3.54 -10.32 -6.03
C PRO A 103 3.21 -9.53 -7.31
N THR A 104 2.95 -8.21 -7.18
CA THR A 104 2.50 -7.38 -8.31
C THR A 104 3.28 -6.09 -8.47
N VAL A 105 3.62 -5.40 -7.38
CA VAL A 105 4.39 -4.15 -7.42
C VAL A 105 5.86 -4.48 -7.15
N ARG A 106 6.58 -4.84 -8.21
CA ARG A 106 8.00 -5.21 -8.19
C ARG A 106 8.67 -4.90 -9.53
N GLY A 107 10.00 -4.91 -9.57
CA GLY A 107 10.76 -4.63 -10.80
C GLY A 107 10.40 -3.27 -11.40
N ALA A 108 10.06 -3.24 -12.69
CA ALA A 108 9.71 -2.01 -13.39
C ALA A 108 8.50 -1.27 -12.80
N SER A 109 7.57 -1.98 -12.17
CA SER A 109 6.39 -1.36 -11.54
C SER A 109 6.65 -0.82 -10.13
N GLN A 110 7.87 -0.97 -9.57
CA GLN A 110 8.18 -0.63 -8.18
C GLN A 110 7.86 0.82 -7.81
N VAL A 111 8.02 1.77 -8.72
CA VAL A 111 7.83 3.20 -8.46
C VAL A 111 6.37 3.61 -8.61
N TYR A 112 5.75 3.24 -9.73
CA TYR A 112 4.40 3.73 -10.08
C TYR A 112 3.29 2.70 -9.88
N GLY A 113 3.63 1.42 -9.61
CA GLY A 113 2.68 0.30 -9.58
C GLY A 113 1.52 0.47 -8.60
N MET A 114 1.72 1.20 -7.50
CA MET A 114 0.63 1.51 -6.56
C MET A 114 -0.39 2.49 -7.14
N SER A 115 -0.01 3.35 -8.10
CA SER A 115 -0.95 4.24 -8.79
C SER A 115 -1.79 3.52 -9.85
N TYR A 116 -1.46 2.26 -10.16
CA TYR A 116 -2.16 1.46 -11.17
C TYR A 116 -3.37 0.70 -10.62
N VAL A 117 -3.53 0.62 -9.30
CA VAL A 117 -4.67 -0.04 -8.66
C VAL A 117 -5.67 1.03 -8.18
N PRO A 118 -6.83 1.18 -8.85
CA PRO A 118 -7.85 2.13 -8.43
C PRO A 118 -8.40 1.78 -7.04
N GLY A 119 -8.55 2.78 -6.17
CA GLY A 119 -9.01 2.58 -4.79
C GLY A 119 -10.39 1.94 -4.69
N THR A 120 -11.28 2.21 -5.66
CA THR A 120 -12.63 1.64 -5.73
C THR A 120 -12.66 0.14 -6.08
N TRP A 121 -11.57 -0.42 -6.60
CA TRP A 121 -11.46 -1.87 -6.89
C TRP A 121 -11.09 -2.68 -5.66
N ILE A 122 -10.65 -2.02 -4.58
CA ILE A 122 -10.12 -2.64 -3.38
C ILE A 122 -11.26 -3.02 -2.42
N GLU A 123 -11.35 -4.30 -2.04
CA GLU A 123 -12.22 -4.80 -0.98
C GLU A 123 -11.56 -4.59 0.39
N SER A 124 -10.27 -4.95 0.50
CA SER A 124 -9.49 -4.77 1.73
C SER A 124 -8.00 -4.73 1.46
N ILE A 125 -7.26 -4.12 2.39
CA ILE A 125 -5.80 -4.12 2.42
C ILE A 125 -5.35 -4.76 3.73
N GLN A 126 -4.47 -5.75 3.64
CA GLN A 126 -3.84 -6.36 4.80
C GLN A 126 -2.40 -5.86 4.88
N ILE A 127 -2.05 -5.23 6.00
CA ILE A 127 -0.71 -4.73 6.28
C ILE A 127 -0.08 -5.64 7.33
N THR A 128 1.00 -6.30 6.98
CA THR A 128 1.83 -7.08 7.90
C THR A 128 3.10 -6.30 8.21
N LYS A 129 3.32 -5.97 9.48
CA LYS A 129 4.57 -5.35 9.96
C LYS A 129 5.63 -6.40 10.22
N GLY A 130 6.87 -6.14 9.83
CA GLY A 130 7.96 -7.11 9.89
C GLY A 130 7.84 -8.20 8.83
N MET A 131 8.44 -9.36 9.08
CA MET A 131 8.44 -10.47 8.12
C MET A 131 7.04 -11.05 7.91
N GLY A 132 6.71 -11.39 6.67
CA GLY A 132 5.52 -12.16 6.32
C GLY A 132 5.76 -13.67 6.40
N SER A 133 4.81 -14.49 5.90
CA SER A 133 4.97 -15.95 5.76
C SER A 133 6.02 -16.33 4.71
N VAL A 134 6.75 -17.44 4.91
CA VAL A 134 7.68 -18.01 3.91
C VAL A 134 6.98 -18.45 2.63
N VAL A 135 5.67 -18.70 2.69
CA VAL A 135 4.82 -19.07 1.54
C VAL A 135 4.83 -18.01 0.46
N ASN A 136 4.96 -16.72 0.83
CA ASN A 136 4.88 -15.57 -0.07
C ASN A 136 6.25 -15.16 -0.68
N GLY A 137 7.29 -15.99 -0.49
CA GLY A 137 8.61 -15.73 -1.05
C GLY A 137 9.61 -15.13 -0.06
N PHE A 138 10.78 -14.77 -0.56
CA PHE A 138 11.95 -14.34 0.21
C PHE A 138 12.14 -12.80 0.24
N GLU A 139 11.42 -12.04 -0.58
CA GLU A 139 11.68 -10.61 -0.81
C GLU A 139 11.14 -9.67 0.30
N SER A 140 10.26 -10.15 1.20
CA SER A 140 9.76 -9.35 2.32
C SER A 140 10.85 -9.11 3.36
N ILE A 141 11.26 -7.85 3.57
CA ILE A 141 12.26 -7.43 4.57
C ILE A 141 11.60 -6.63 5.70
N ALA A 142 10.89 -5.56 5.36
CA ALA A 142 10.25 -4.67 6.36
C ALA A 142 8.76 -4.97 6.56
N GLY A 143 8.13 -5.67 5.62
CA GLY A 143 6.73 -6.03 5.73
C GLY A 143 6.10 -6.50 4.44
N GLN A 144 4.80 -6.77 4.55
CA GLN A 144 3.99 -7.17 3.41
C GLN A 144 2.69 -6.37 3.40
N ILE A 145 2.28 -5.97 2.20
CA ILE A 145 0.98 -5.36 1.94
C ILE A 145 0.26 -6.26 0.94
N ASN A 146 -0.88 -6.82 1.34
CA ASN A 146 -1.73 -7.60 0.43
C ASN A 146 -3.02 -6.85 0.15
N VAL A 147 -3.34 -6.68 -1.12
CA VAL A 147 -4.55 -6.03 -1.61
C VAL A 147 -5.52 -7.10 -2.11
N GLU A 148 -6.69 -7.17 -1.51
CA GLU A 148 -7.81 -7.99 -1.99
C GLU A 148 -8.72 -7.11 -2.84
N LEU A 149 -9.05 -7.57 -4.05
CA LEU A 149 -9.96 -6.86 -4.94
C LEU A 149 -11.40 -7.29 -4.70
N GLN A 150 -12.35 -6.42 -5.08
CA GLN A 150 -13.78 -6.69 -5.10
C GLN A 150 -14.09 -8.00 -5.85
N LYS A 151 -14.87 -8.89 -5.23
CA LYS A 151 -15.20 -10.21 -5.78
C LYS A 151 -16.54 -10.19 -6.50
N PRO A 152 -16.63 -10.61 -7.78
CA PRO A 152 -17.86 -10.53 -8.57
C PRO A 152 -19.09 -11.17 -7.90
N SER A 153 -18.89 -12.24 -7.14
CA SER A 153 -19.97 -12.96 -6.45
C SER A 153 -20.54 -12.23 -5.21
N LYS A 154 -19.82 -11.23 -4.68
CA LYS A 154 -20.21 -10.52 -3.44
C LYS A 154 -20.43 -9.03 -3.66
N SER A 155 -19.91 -8.48 -4.74
CA SER A 155 -19.97 -7.05 -5.05
C SER A 155 -21.31 -6.67 -5.66
N ALA A 156 -21.67 -5.39 -5.55
CA ALA A 156 -22.86 -4.83 -6.17
C ALA A 156 -22.89 -5.12 -7.68
N PRO A 157 -24.06 -5.47 -8.27
CA PRO A 157 -24.17 -5.70 -9.71
C PRO A 157 -23.69 -4.53 -10.57
N LEU A 158 -23.94 -3.30 -10.11
CA LEU A 158 -23.43 -2.08 -10.72
C LEU A 158 -22.87 -1.15 -9.63
N TYR A 159 -21.66 -0.65 -9.84
CA TYR A 159 -21.05 0.40 -9.05
C TYR A 159 -20.49 1.49 -9.97
N LEU A 160 -20.82 2.73 -9.68
CA LEU A 160 -20.31 3.91 -10.38
C LEU A 160 -19.73 4.90 -9.35
N ASN A 161 -18.56 5.45 -9.62
CA ASN A 161 -17.98 6.53 -8.85
C ASN A 161 -17.43 7.59 -9.79
N MET A 162 -17.85 8.83 -9.59
CA MET A 162 -17.32 10.02 -10.26
C MET A 162 -16.61 10.89 -9.25
N TYR A 163 -15.45 11.41 -9.62
CA TYR A 163 -14.61 12.26 -8.79
C TYR A 163 -14.09 13.45 -9.58
N GLY A 164 -14.00 14.61 -8.92
CA GLY A 164 -13.38 15.80 -9.46
C GLY A 164 -12.64 16.58 -8.39
N SER A 165 -11.49 17.20 -8.74
CA SER A 165 -10.71 18.00 -7.82
C SER A 165 -10.32 19.37 -8.36
N GLY A 166 -10.00 20.29 -7.46
CA GLY A 166 -9.52 21.64 -7.78
C GLY A 166 -8.20 21.69 -8.55
N THR A 167 -7.46 20.58 -8.58
CA THR A 167 -6.26 20.41 -9.44
C THR A 167 -6.59 19.97 -10.86
N GLY A 168 -7.89 19.93 -11.23
CA GLY A 168 -8.34 19.56 -12.57
C GLY A 168 -8.23 18.07 -12.87
N ARG A 169 -8.22 17.20 -11.85
CA ARG A 169 -8.31 15.75 -11.97
C ARG A 169 -9.77 15.35 -11.99
N TYR A 170 -10.16 14.57 -13.00
CA TYR A 170 -11.47 13.96 -13.14
C TYR A 170 -11.29 12.45 -13.26
N GLU A 171 -12.14 11.68 -12.57
CA GLU A 171 -12.11 10.23 -12.60
C GLU A 171 -13.49 9.63 -12.75
N LEU A 172 -13.55 8.53 -13.46
CA LEU A 172 -14.71 7.65 -13.59
C LEU A 172 -14.28 6.22 -13.24
N ASN A 173 -14.99 5.61 -12.31
CA ASN A 173 -14.88 4.20 -12.00
C ASN A 173 -16.22 3.52 -12.22
N ALA A 174 -16.23 2.39 -12.91
CA ALA A 174 -17.43 1.59 -13.15
C ALA A 174 -17.10 0.10 -12.95
N HIS A 175 -17.95 -0.58 -12.17
CA HIS A 175 -17.90 -2.04 -12.03
C HIS A 175 -19.24 -2.64 -12.40
N VAL A 176 -19.23 -3.68 -13.21
CA VAL A 176 -20.40 -4.48 -13.53
C VAL A 176 -20.12 -5.92 -13.12
N ASN A 177 -20.89 -6.47 -12.19
CA ASN A 177 -20.72 -7.81 -11.67
C ASN A 177 -21.98 -8.62 -11.95
N ARG A 178 -21.82 -9.86 -12.41
CA ARG A 178 -22.93 -10.73 -12.74
C ARG A 178 -22.67 -12.15 -12.28
N GLN A 179 -23.66 -12.72 -11.61
CA GLN A 179 -23.74 -14.16 -11.39
C GLN A 179 -24.24 -14.78 -12.68
N LEU A 180 -23.40 -15.63 -13.32
CA LEU A 180 -23.69 -16.27 -14.61
C LEU A 180 -24.37 -17.61 -14.44
N SER A 181 -24.02 -18.35 -13.37
CA SER A 181 -24.66 -19.60 -12.98
C SER A 181 -24.49 -19.78 -11.46
N GLN A 182 -24.99 -20.88 -10.92
CA GLN A 182 -24.86 -21.20 -9.49
C GLN A 182 -23.41 -21.13 -8.99
N ASN A 183 -22.43 -21.49 -9.83
CA ASN A 183 -21.02 -21.60 -9.45
C ASN A 183 -20.13 -20.53 -10.11
N TRP A 184 -20.58 -19.86 -11.19
CA TRP A 184 -19.80 -18.91 -11.95
C TRP A 184 -20.28 -17.47 -11.75
N SER A 185 -19.34 -16.56 -11.50
CA SER A 185 -19.57 -15.13 -11.56
C SER A 185 -18.46 -14.43 -12.33
N SER A 186 -18.78 -13.31 -12.96
CA SER A 186 -17.83 -12.48 -13.69
C SER A 186 -18.05 -11.00 -13.37
N GLY A 187 -16.96 -10.23 -13.39
CA GLY A 187 -16.96 -8.79 -13.20
C GLY A 187 -16.07 -8.10 -14.23
N VAL A 188 -16.54 -6.97 -14.72
CA VAL A 188 -15.78 -6.03 -15.54
C VAL A 188 -15.61 -4.75 -14.78
N PHE A 189 -14.37 -4.29 -14.65
CA PHE A 189 -13.97 -3.10 -13.92
C PHE A 189 -13.30 -2.13 -14.88
N LEU A 190 -13.76 -0.91 -14.91
CA LEU A 190 -13.22 0.19 -15.71
C LEU A 190 -12.81 1.32 -14.78
N HIS A 191 -11.61 1.84 -15.01
CA HIS A 191 -11.13 3.10 -14.42
C HIS A 191 -10.58 3.99 -15.52
N GLY A 192 -10.97 5.26 -15.47
CA GLY A 192 -10.38 6.30 -16.30
C GLY A 192 -10.13 7.54 -15.50
N ASN A 193 -8.97 8.16 -15.65
CA ASN A 193 -8.70 9.48 -15.12
C ASN A 193 -8.02 10.39 -16.14
N LYS A 194 -8.26 11.69 -15.98
CA LYS A 194 -7.62 12.75 -16.77
C LYS A 194 -7.34 13.96 -15.90
N ARG A 195 -6.13 14.49 -16.01
CA ARG A 195 -5.74 15.80 -15.50
C ARG A 195 -5.10 16.60 -16.64
N ALA A 196 -5.80 17.63 -17.10
CA ALA A 196 -5.33 18.46 -18.24
C ALA A 196 -4.80 19.83 -17.80
N ARG A 197 -5.16 20.28 -16.59
CA ARG A 197 -4.84 21.63 -16.12
C ARG A 197 -3.36 21.76 -15.77
N ALA A 198 -2.70 22.81 -16.28
CA ALA A 198 -1.37 23.22 -15.83
C ALA A 198 -1.51 24.03 -14.54
N ILE A 199 -0.76 23.70 -13.52
CA ILE A 199 -0.78 24.36 -12.20
C ILE A 199 0.65 24.67 -11.80
N ASP A 200 0.95 25.96 -11.65
CA ASP A 200 2.18 26.54 -11.12
C ASP A 200 1.75 27.65 -10.14
N ARG A 201 1.58 27.32 -8.87
CA ARG A 201 1.15 28.27 -7.82
C ARG A 201 2.33 28.90 -7.11
N ASN A 202 3.44 28.19 -7.03
CA ASN A 202 4.68 28.66 -6.40
C ASN A 202 5.50 29.59 -7.33
N ARG A 203 5.13 29.63 -8.63
CA ARG A 203 5.73 30.49 -9.68
C ARG A 203 7.20 30.17 -9.94
N ASP A 204 7.58 28.90 -9.87
CA ASP A 204 8.92 28.44 -10.25
C ASP A 204 9.00 27.99 -11.70
N SER A 205 7.93 28.21 -12.46
CA SER A 205 7.74 27.83 -13.87
C SER A 205 7.55 26.34 -14.10
N PHE A 206 7.50 25.48 -13.06
CA PHE A 206 7.27 24.06 -13.18
C PHE A 206 5.84 23.69 -12.77
N LEU A 207 5.34 22.59 -13.30
CA LEU A 207 4.07 22.02 -12.90
C LEU A 207 4.21 21.32 -11.54
N GLU A 208 3.45 21.75 -10.53
CA GLU A 208 3.40 21.09 -9.20
C GLU A 208 2.78 19.69 -9.27
N VAL A 209 1.92 19.44 -10.25
CA VAL A 209 1.33 18.13 -10.52
C VAL A 209 1.34 17.85 -12.02
N PRO A 210 1.75 16.66 -12.45
CA PRO A 210 1.77 16.32 -13.88
C PRO A 210 0.36 16.33 -14.47
N ARG A 211 0.26 16.72 -15.75
CA ARG A 211 -0.89 16.33 -16.58
C ARG A 211 -0.89 14.81 -16.71
N SER A 212 -2.02 14.17 -16.65
CA SER A 212 -2.11 12.72 -16.71
C SER A 212 -3.34 12.23 -17.45
N GLN A 213 -3.20 11.05 -18.05
CA GLN A 213 -4.30 10.28 -18.62
C GLN A 213 -4.05 8.81 -18.29
N GLN A 214 -5.05 8.13 -17.72
CA GLN A 214 -4.94 6.72 -17.39
C GLN A 214 -6.23 6.00 -17.74
N ILE A 215 -6.09 4.80 -18.29
CA ILE A 215 -7.19 3.85 -18.52
C ILE A 215 -6.74 2.50 -17.95
N ASN A 216 -7.58 1.93 -17.09
CA ASN A 216 -7.41 0.58 -16.56
C ASN A 216 -8.66 -0.23 -16.86
N LEU A 217 -8.46 -1.43 -17.34
CA LEU A 217 -9.49 -2.45 -17.56
C LEU A 217 -9.10 -3.69 -16.76
N LEU A 218 -10.07 -4.30 -16.08
CA LEU A 218 -9.91 -5.58 -15.43
C LEU A 218 -11.17 -6.42 -15.71
N ASN A 219 -10.97 -7.62 -16.25
CA ASN A 219 -12.02 -8.63 -16.32
C ASN A 219 -11.68 -9.76 -15.34
N ARG A 220 -12.61 -10.06 -14.46
CA ARG A 220 -12.46 -10.98 -13.35
C ARG A 220 -13.49 -12.08 -13.40
N TRP A 221 -13.05 -13.33 -13.30
CA TRP A 221 -13.87 -14.53 -13.27
C TRP A 221 -13.67 -15.27 -11.97
N GLN A 222 -14.75 -15.77 -11.43
CA GLN A 222 -14.75 -16.59 -10.23
C GLN A 222 -15.61 -17.81 -10.42
N TYR A 223 -15.05 -18.97 -10.14
CA TYR A 223 -15.76 -20.23 -9.97
C TYR A 223 -15.64 -20.68 -8.52
N ALA A 224 -16.74 -21.08 -7.91
CA ALA A 224 -16.74 -21.68 -6.58
C ALA A 224 -17.83 -22.73 -6.48
N ASN A 225 -17.45 -23.97 -6.18
CA ASN A 225 -18.37 -25.06 -5.98
C ASN A 225 -18.01 -25.82 -4.69
N LEU A 226 -18.75 -25.52 -3.63
CA LEU A 226 -18.54 -26.10 -2.30
C LEU A 226 -18.76 -27.62 -2.29
N ASN A 227 -19.64 -28.15 -3.17
CA ASN A 227 -19.92 -29.59 -3.24
C ASN A 227 -18.76 -30.39 -3.84
N THR A 228 -18.00 -29.79 -4.76
CA THR A 228 -16.84 -30.42 -5.37
C THR A 228 -15.52 -30.03 -4.72
N GLY A 229 -15.51 -28.98 -3.89
CA GLY A 229 -14.31 -28.43 -3.25
C GLY A 229 -13.43 -27.55 -4.12
N TRP A 230 -13.84 -27.26 -5.38
CA TRP A 230 -13.08 -26.43 -6.30
C TRP A 230 -13.41 -24.95 -6.19
N VAL A 231 -12.36 -24.13 -6.12
CA VAL A 231 -12.42 -22.68 -6.22
C VAL A 231 -11.40 -22.22 -7.24
N HIS A 232 -11.82 -21.35 -8.18
CA HIS A 232 -10.93 -20.83 -9.21
C HIS A 232 -11.20 -19.35 -9.42
N PHE A 233 -10.12 -18.57 -9.55
CA PHE A 233 -10.13 -17.17 -9.97
C PHE A 233 -9.25 -17.01 -11.18
N PHE A 234 -9.71 -16.21 -12.13
CA PHE A 234 -8.94 -15.81 -13.29
C PHE A 234 -9.19 -14.33 -13.54
N ASP A 235 -8.10 -13.56 -13.67
CA ASP A 235 -8.14 -12.13 -13.91
C ASP A 235 -7.24 -11.79 -15.09
N ILE A 236 -7.71 -10.90 -15.95
CA ILE A 236 -6.92 -10.26 -17.00
C ILE A 236 -7.10 -8.77 -16.93
N SER A 237 -5.99 -8.03 -17.01
CA SER A 237 -5.99 -6.56 -16.87
C SER A 237 -5.12 -5.91 -17.93
N TYR A 238 -5.54 -4.69 -18.31
CA TYR A 238 -4.82 -3.80 -19.20
C TYR A 238 -4.74 -2.42 -18.56
N LEU A 239 -3.57 -1.81 -18.62
CA LEU A 239 -3.29 -0.44 -18.17
C LEU A 239 -2.57 0.31 -19.28
N LYS A 240 -3.04 1.54 -19.51
CA LYS A 240 -2.26 2.58 -20.22
C LYS A 240 -2.26 3.85 -19.39
N ASP A 241 -1.06 4.34 -19.06
CA ASP A 241 -0.84 5.54 -18.23
C ASP A 241 0.13 6.49 -18.94
N ARG A 242 -0.23 7.76 -19.01
CA ARG A 242 0.61 8.82 -19.55
C ARG A 242 0.67 9.97 -18.57
N LYS A 243 1.88 10.39 -18.21
CA LYS A 243 2.17 11.54 -17.36
C LYS A 243 3.08 12.50 -18.09
N GLN A 244 2.77 13.79 -18.02
CA GLN A 244 3.51 14.88 -18.66
C GLN A 244 3.70 16.00 -17.65
N SER A 245 4.94 16.40 -17.41
CA SER A 245 5.34 17.43 -16.45
C SER A 245 6.52 18.25 -16.97
N GLY A 246 7.08 19.09 -16.11
CA GLY A 246 8.17 19.98 -16.44
C GLY A 246 7.73 21.44 -16.43
N GLN A 247 8.39 22.27 -17.20
CA GLN A 247 8.08 23.70 -17.25
C GLN A 247 6.74 23.97 -17.95
N VAL A 248 6.05 24.99 -17.46
CA VAL A 248 4.81 25.50 -18.09
C VAL A 248 5.11 25.96 -19.49
N GLY A 249 4.31 25.53 -20.48
CA GLY A 249 4.50 25.88 -21.89
C GLY A 249 5.31 24.86 -22.69
N TYR A 250 5.90 23.84 -22.07
CA TYR A 250 6.56 22.77 -22.81
C TYR A 250 5.59 22.09 -23.78
N ASP A 251 5.98 21.97 -25.05
CA ASP A 251 5.19 21.33 -26.11
C ASP A 251 5.63 19.88 -26.31
N PHE A 252 4.81 18.94 -25.84
CA PHE A 252 5.07 17.49 -25.96
C PHE A 252 4.93 16.93 -27.38
N ASN A 253 4.53 17.74 -28.36
CA ASN A 253 4.49 17.37 -29.79
C ASN A 253 5.77 17.71 -30.51
N ARG A 254 6.69 18.45 -29.88
CA ARG A 254 8.00 18.81 -30.42
C ARG A 254 9.11 18.03 -29.73
N PRO A 255 10.17 17.64 -30.41
CA PRO A 255 11.35 17.04 -29.78
C PRO A 255 11.99 17.97 -28.73
N GLN A 256 12.62 17.40 -27.72
CA GLN A 256 13.31 18.17 -26.68
C GLN A 256 14.40 19.09 -27.23
N TRP A 257 15.15 18.65 -28.25
CA TRP A 257 16.24 19.43 -28.85
C TRP A 257 15.79 20.65 -29.65
N GLU A 258 14.48 20.81 -29.90
CA GLU A 258 13.89 21.99 -30.54
C GLU A 258 13.32 22.98 -29.53
N GLN A 259 13.52 22.77 -28.24
CA GLN A 259 12.92 23.53 -27.15
C GLN A 259 13.93 23.81 -26.04
N ASP A 260 13.91 25.05 -25.53
CA ASP A 260 14.71 25.44 -24.35
C ASP A 260 14.03 25.09 -23.01
N LEU A 261 12.75 24.71 -23.05
CA LEU A 261 11.99 24.32 -21.86
C LEU A 261 12.28 22.87 -21.46
N TYR A 262 12.25 22.62 -20.17
CA TYR A 262 12.46 21.29 -19.60
C TYR A 262 11.15 20.49 -19.54
N GLY A 263 11.09 19.39 -20.25
CA GLY A 263 9.94 18.49 -20.28
C GLY A 263 10.21 17.14 -19.61
N ILE A 264 9.17 16.55 -19.05
CA ILE A 264 9.17 15.19 -18.50
C ILE A 264 7.97 14.44 -19.05
N GLN A 265 8.19 13.27 -19.63
CA GLN A 265 7.11 12.38 -20.04
C GLN A 265 7.38 10.94 -19.58
N LEU A 266 6.33 10.31 -19.09
CA LEU A 266 6.32 8.89 -18.78
C LEU A 266 5.09 8.27 -19.45
N GLU A 267 5.31 7.26 -20.25
CA GLU A 267 4.28 6.45 -20.88
C GLU A 267 4.45 4.99 -20.44
N THR A 268 3.42 4.44 -19.82
CA THR A 268 3.42 3.06 -19.34
C THR A 268 2.29 2.29 -19.97
N GLU A 269 2.60 1.10 -20.45
CA GLU A 269 1.64 0.11 -20.91
C GLU A 269 1.89 -1.22 -20.19
N ARG A 270 0.84 -1.81 -19.64
CA ARG A 270 0.94 -3.06 -18.90
C ARG A 270 -0.22 -3.97 -19.20
N VAL A 271 0.10 -5.22 -19.51
CA VAL A 271 -0.84 -6.33 -19.55
C VAL A 271 -0.49 -7.29 -18.43
N ALA A 272 -1.48 -7.76 -17.68
CA ALA A 272 -1.25 -8.78 -16.68
C ALA A 272 -2.43 -9.75 -16.61
N ALA A 273 -2.10 -11.01 -16.37
CA ALA A 273 -3.08 -12.07 -16.12
C ALA A 273 -2.64 -12.86 -14.90
N PHE A 274 -3.59 -13.25 -14.07
CA PHE A 274 -3.30 -14.19 -12.99
C PHE A 274 -4.44 -15.19 -12.79
N THR A 275 -4.09 -16.33 -12.21
CA THR A 275 -5.04 -17.37 -11.85
C THR A 275 -4.71 -17.92 -10.46
N LYS A 276 -5.75 -18.24 -9.71
CA LYS A 276 -5.68 -18.95 -8.42
C LYS A 276 -6.65 -20.11 -8.49
N THR A 277 -6.14 -21.32 -8.37
CA THR A 277 -6.96 -22.54 -8.31
C THR A 277 -6.74 -23.20 -6.97
N GLY A 278 -7.81 -23.46 -6.25
CA GLY A 278 -7.80 -24.17 -4.97
C GLY A 278 -8.72 -25.40 -5.00
N TYR A 279 -8.29 -26.44 -4.35
CA TYR A 279 -9.07 -27.63 -4.12
C TYR A 279 -9.06 -27.99 -2.64
N VAL A 280 -10.24 -28.12 -2.04
CA VAL A 280 -10.43 -28.63 -0.67
C VAL A 280 -10.92 -30.05 -0.73
N PHE A 281 -10.21 -30.98 -0.07
CA PHE A 281 -10.54 -32.40 -0.09
C PHE A 281 -11.85 -32.64 0.70
N LYS A 282 -12.86 -33.23 0.06
CA LYS A 282 -14.20 -33.41 0.63
C LYS A 282 -14.20 -34.17 1.95
N ASP A 283 -13.48 -35.29 2.00
CA ASP A 283 -13.44 -36.19 3.17
C ASP A 283 -12.45 -35.70 4.23
N LYS A 284 -11.62 -34.67 3.88
CA LYS A 284 -10.59 -34.09 4.74
C LYS A 284 -10.55 -32.58 4.57
N PRO A 285 -11.55 -31.83 5.06
CA PRO A 285 -11.67 -30.38 4.85
C PRO A 285 -10.52 -29.56 5.44
N TYR A 286 -9.69 -30.17 6.26
CA TYR A 286 -8.44 -29.61 6.76
C TYR A 286 -7.28 -29.72 5.75
N GLN A 287 -7.45 -30.49 4.67
CA GLN A 287 -6.49 -30.58 3.57
C GLN A 287 -6.94 -29.74 2.40
N SER A 288 -6.00 -29.00 1.84
CA SER A 288 -6.23 -28.24 0.62
C SER A 288 -4.96 -28.15 -0.22
N PHE A 289 -5.15 -28.03 -1.52
CA PHE A 289 -4.09 -27.76 -2.47
C PHE A 289 -4.45 -26.52 -3.26
N GLY A 290 -3.48 -25.64 -3.48
CA GLY A 290 -3.65 -24.41 -4.22
C GLY A 290 -2.51 -24.16 -5.20
N ILE A 291 -2.83 -23.59 -6.35
CA ILE A 291 -1.87 -23.11 -7.32
C ILE A 291 -2.19 -21.64 -7.60
N GLN A 292 -1.17 -20.81 -7.58
CA GLN A 292 -1.20 -19.41 -8.01
C GLN A 292 -0.25 -19.26 -9.17
N SER A 293 -0.69 -18.63 -10.26
CA SER A 293 0.15 -18.30 -11.40
C SER A 293 -0.16 -16.88 -11.89
N ALA A 294 0.87 -16.14 -12.26
CA ALA A 294 0.73 -14.81 -12.80
C ALA A 294 1.73 -14.57 -13.95
N TYR A 295 1.29 -13.82 -14.92
CA TYR A 295 2.12 -13.28 -15.98
C TYR A 295 1.87 -11.78 -16.10
N SER A 296 2.92 -11.01 -16.33
CA SER A 296 2.78 -9.60 -16.68
C SER A 296 3.87 -9.15 -17.65
N ASN A 297 3.48 -8.27 -18.55
CA ASN A 297 4.36 -7.50 -19.41
C ASN A 297 4.15 -6.02 -19.12
N HIS A 298 5.24 -5.32 -18.78
CA HIS A 298 5.26 -3.92 -18.44
C HIS A 298 6.29 -3.20 -19.32
N VAL A 299 5.85 -2.19 -20.04
CA VAL A 299 6.72 -1.35 -20.87
C VAL A 299 6.53 0.09 -20.43
N GLN A 300 7.64 0.75 -20.04
CA GLN A 300 7.67 2.17 -19.75
C GLN A 300 8.67 2.86 -20.66
N LYS A 301 8.24 3.94 -21.29
CA LYS A 301 9.10 4.87 -22.06
C LYS A 301 9.07 6.22 -21.36
N SER A 302 10.25 6.78 -21.09
CA SER A 302 10.32 8.02 -20.34
C SER A 302 11.52 8.88 -20.71
N PHE A 303 11.32 10.21 -20.62
CA PHE A 303 12.41 11.17 -20.67
C PHE A 303 12.24 12.25 -19.59
N PHE A 304 13.37 12.80 -19.16
CA PHE A 304 13.49 13.82 -18.13
C PHE A 304 14.49 14.88 -18.65
N GLY A 305 13.98 15.92 -19.31
CA GLY A 305 14.82 16.81 -20.11
C GLY A 305 15.59 16.01 -21.16
N ASN A 306 16.92 16.07 -21.12
CA ASN A 306 17.81 15.35 -22.04
C ASN A 306 18.13 13.90 -21.61
N LYS A 307 17.62 13.44 -20.44
CA LYS A 307 17.90 12.09 -19.93
C LYS A 307 16.78 11.14 -20.29
N LYS A 308 17.11 10.05 -20.98
CA LYS A 308 16.19 9.00 -21.37
C LYS A 308 16.29 7.80 -20.45
N TYR A 309 15.14 7.23 -20.07
CA TYR A 309 15.03 5.97 -19.35
C TYR A 309 13.83 5.17 -19.83
N ASP A 310 14.08 4.07 -20.51
CA ASP A 310 13.06 3.13 -20.94
C ASP A 310 13.29 1.79 -20.25
N ILE A 311 12.23 1.06 -19.93
CA ILE A 311 12.30 -0.29 -19.36
C ILE A 311 11.17 -1.15 -19.88
N ALA A 312 11.52 -2.38 -20.29
CA ALA A 312 10.60 -3.48 -20.52
C ALA A 312 10.85 -4.58 -19.48
N HIS A 313 9.78 -5.07 -18.87
CA HIS A 313 9.84 -6.09 -17.82
C HIS A 313 8.76 -7.14 -18.06
N GLU A 314 9.17 -8.35 -18.37
CA GLU A 314 8.32 -9.55 -18.40
C GLU A 314 8.49 -10.31 -17.10
N SER A 315 7.41 -10.70 -16.47
CA SER A 315 7.43 -11.44 -15.21
C SER A 315 6.48 -12.63 -15.26
N PHE A 316 6.97 -13.79 -14.82
CA PHE A 316 6.17 -14.98 -14.58
C PHE A 316 6.37 -15.48 -13.16
N TYR A 317 5.28 -15.80 -12.48
CA TYR A 317 5.24 -16.32 -11.12
C TYR A 317 4.37 -17.56 -11.05
N LEU A 318 4.85 -18.59 -10.36
CA LEU A 318 4.09 -19.80 -10.02
C LEU A 318 4.34 -20.14 -8.55
N ASN A 319 3.28 -20.48 -7.80
CA ASN A 319 3.38 -20.95 -6.43
C ASN A 319 2.36 -22.04 -6.18
N SER A 320 2.81 -23.23 -5.79
CA SER A 320 1.97 -24.35 -5.35
C SER A 320 2.00 -24.44 -3.84
N ILE A 321 0.86 -24.70 -3.22
CA ILE A 321 0.71 -24.71 -1.77
C ILE A 321 -0.15 -25.92 -1.39
N PHE A 322 0.40 -26.82 -0.60
CA PHE A 322 -0.36 -27.89 0.07
C PHE A 322 -0.46 -27.58 1.55
N GLN A 323 -1.64 -27.65 2.10
CA GLN A 323 -1.92 -27.45 3.51
C GLN A 323 -2.59 -28.68 4.11
N SER A 324 -2.17 -29.07 5.32
CA SER A 324 -2.79 -30.16 6.09
C SER A 324 -2.49 -30.01 7.58
N ILE A 325 -2.90 -31.03 8.36
CA ILE A 325 -2.62 -31.18 9.79
C ILE A 325 -1.72 -32.41 10.03
N LEU A 326 -1.01 -32.42 11.15
CA LEU A 326 -0.22 -33.56 11.67
C LEU A 326 -0.91 -34.11 12.94
N GLY A 327 -1.67 -35.18 12.78
CA GLY A 327 -2.38 -35.82 13.88
C GLY A 327 -3.58 -35.04 14.39
N SER A 328 -3.44 -33.79 14.78
CA SER A 328 -4.52 -32.97 15.33
C SER A 328 -4.54 -31.54 14.74
N THR A 329 -5.64 -30.81 14.94
CA THR A 329 -5.81 -29.42 14.51
C THR A 329 -4.87 -28.44 15.21
N ARG A 330 -4.18 -28.86 16.27
CA ARG A 330 -3.13 -28.09 16.93
C ARG A 330 -1.86 -27.98 16.08
N HIS A 331 -1.63 -28.95 15.21
CA HIS A 331 -0.43 -29.08 14.39
C HIS A 331 -0.79 -28.96 12.91
N LYS A 332 -0.61 -27.77 12.35
CA LYS A 332 -0.90 -27.48 10.94
C LYS A 332 0.41 -27.28 10.19
N PHE A 333 0.43 -27.60 8.92
CA PHE A 333 1.57 -27.29 8.07
C PHE A 333 1.14 -26.85 6.68
N LYS A 334 2.01 -26.06 6.05
CA LYS A 334 1.96 -25.71 4.64
C LYS A 334 3.30 -26.04 4.03
N THR A 335 3.27 -26.59 2.83
CA THR A 335 4.48 -26.85 2.03
C THR A 335 4.20 -26.58 0.58
N GLY A 336 5.23 -26.35 -0.19
CA GLY A 336 5.06 -26.09 -1.61
C GLY A 336 6.34 -25.70 -2.33
N VAL A 337 6.18 -25.40 -3.60
CA VAL A 337 7.26 -24.99 -4.51
C VAL A 337 6.82 -23.73 -5.24
N SER A 338 7.74 -22.77 -5.40
CA SER A 338 7.51 -21.59 -6.21
C SER A 338 8.59 -21.38 -7.25
N LEU A 339 8.18 -20.78 -8.38
CA LEU A 339 9.04 -20.40 -9.48
C LEU A 339 8.83 -18.93 -9.78
N THR A 340 9.91 -18.19 -10.04
CA THR A 340 9.84 -16.84 -10.60
C THR A 340 10.78 -16.74 -11.81
N TYR A 341 10.33 -16.01 -12.80
CA TYR A 341 11.10 -15.64 -13.97
C TYR A 341 10.84 -14.19 -14.30
N ASP A 342 11.91 -13.38 -14.32
CA ASP A 342 11.83 -11.96 -14.65
C ASP A 342 12.87 -11.67 -15.75
N ARG A 343 12.45 -10.98 -16.79
CA ARG A 343 13.31 -10.49 -17.86
C ARG A 343 13.23 -8.99 -17.91
N TYR A 344 14.38 -8.34 -17.76
CA TYR A 344 14.52 -6.89 -17.82
C TYR A 344 15.30 -6.49 -19.07
N ASP A 345 14.83 -5.47 -19.75
CA ASP A 345 15.51 -4.77 -20.82
C ASP A 345 15.40 -3.26 -20.54
N GLU A 346 16.53 -2.67 -20.14
CA GLU A 346 16.58 -1.27 -19.69
C GLU A 346 17.50 -0.47 -20.61
N HIS A 347 17.00 0.66 -21.09
CA HIS A 347 17.75 1.65 -21.84
C HIS A 347 17.93 2.91 -20.97
N VAL A 348 19.15 3.10 -20.46
CA VAL A 348 19.50 4.18 -19.54
C VAL A 348 20.42 5.16 -20.26
N MET A 349 19.89 6.31 -20.70
CA MET A 349 20.61 7.28 -21.53
C MET A 349 21.20 6.60 -22.80
N LEU A 350 22.49 6.33 -22.83
CA LEU A 350 23.22 5.70 -23.95
C LEU A 350 23.58 4.23 -23.68
N GLN A 351 23.20 3.68 -22.51
CA GLN A 351 23.59 2.34 -22.09
C GLN A 351 22.39 1.40 -22.06
N ASN A 352 22.62 0.15 -22.42
CA ASN A 352 21.61 -0.91 -22.35
C ASN A 352 22.01 -1.93 -21.28
N TYR A 353 21.03 -2.28 -20.43
CA TYR A 353 21.17 -3.30 -19.40
C TYR A 353 20.13 -4.39 -19.65
N GLN A 354 20.59 -5.61 -19.86
CA GLN A 354 19.72 -6.78 -20.00
C GLN A 354 19.98 -7.76 -18.88
N ARG A 355 18.90 -8.25 -18.27
CA ARG A 355 19.01 -9.18 -17.15
C ARG A 355 17.84 -10.16 -17.14
N ASN A 356 18.17 -11.42 -16.88
CA ASN A 356 17.19 -12.48 -16.60
C ASN A 356 17.40 -12.95 -15.15
N GLU A 357 16.34 -12.90 -14.36
CA GLU A 357 16.30 -13.43 -13.00
C GLU A 357 15.42 -14.68 -12.99
N LYS A 358 15.94 -15.76 -12.42
CA LYS A 358 15.25 -17.05 -12.32
C LYS A 358 15.40 -17.57 -10.90
N SER A 359 14.31 -17.91 -10.25
CA SER A 359 14.38 -18.62 -8.98
C SER A 359 13.43 -19.80 -8.92
N ILE A 360 13.88 -20.84 -8.23
CA ILE A 360 13.07 -21.98 -7.78
C ILE A 360 13.28 -22.11 -6.28
N GLY A 361 12.18 -22.24 -5.53
CA GLY A 361 12.26 -22.39 -4.08
C GLY A 361 11.24 -23.36 -3.54
N GLY A 362 11.65 -24.14 -2.54
CA GLY A 362 10.78 -24.98 -1.73
C GLY A 362 10.61 -24.39 -0.34
N PHE A 363 9.43 -24.54 0.25
CA PHE A 363 9.16 -24.06 1.60
C PHE A 363 8.36 -25.06 2.43
N PHE A 364 8.56 -24.95 3.74
CA PHE A 364 7.78 -25.65 4.76
C PHE A 364 7.48 -24.66 5.89
N GLU A 365 6.20 -24.51 6.24
CA GLU A 365 5.72 -23.68 7.35
C GLU A 365 4.89 -24.53 8.29
N TYR A 366 5.32 -24.63 9.53
CA TYR A 366 4.63 -25.36 10.59
C TYR A 366 3.97 -24.38 11.54
N THR A 367 2.74 -24.68 11.93
CA THR A 367 1.97 -23.92 12.93
C THR A 367 1.58 -24.84 14.08
N TYR A 368 2.03 -24.49 15.28
CA TYR A 368 1.53 -25.03 16.53
C TYR A 368 0.53 -24.06 17.15
N ASP A 369 -0.64 -24.56 17.51
CA ASP A 369 -1.73 -23.80 18.13
C ASP A 369 -2.17 -24.54 19.38
N SER A 370 -1.87 -23.98 20.57
CA SER A 370 -2.28 -24.60 21.84
C SER A 370 -3.80 -24.59 22.02
N LEU A 371 -4.54 -23.85 21.18
CA LEU A 371 -5.97 -23.53 21.28
C LEU A 371 -6.33 -22.63 22.48
N GLU A 372 -5.35 -22.21 23.24
CA GLU A 372 -5.50 -21.34 24.42
C GLU A 372 -4.66 -20.07 24.24
N ALA A 373 -3.45 -20.08 24.75
CA ALA A 373 -2.63 -18.89 24.87
C ALA A 373 -1.53 -18.75 23.81
N LEU A 374 -0.99 -19.87 23.30
CA LEU A 374 0.23 -19.88 22.48
C LEU A 374 -0.04 -20.34 21.05
N ILE A 375 0.38 -19.52 20.08
CA ILE A 375 0.49 -19.91 18.67
C ILE A 375 1.92 -19.65 18.22
N LEU A 376 2.57 -20.67 17.63
CA LEU A 376 3.90 -20.60 17.07
C LEU A 376 3.82 -20.93 15.57
N VAL A 377 4.44 -20.13 14.73
CA VAL A 377 4.61 -20.39 13.30
C VAL A 377 6.10 -20.37 12.97
N ALA A 378 6.65 -21.50 12.57
CA ALA A 378 8.03 -21.65 12.15
C ALA A 378 8.08 -22.01 10.66
N GLY A 379 8.73 -21.19 9.86
CA GLY A 379 8.86 -21.35 8.43
C GLY A 379 10.31 -21.44 7.98
N LEU A 380 10.57 -22.32 7.04
CA LEU A 380 11.85 -22.46 6.40
C LEU A 380 11.64 -22.51 4.88
N ARG A 381 12.45 -21.75 4.15
CA ARG A 381 12.44 -21.70 2.71
C ARG A 381 13.86 -21.81 2.18
N VAL A 382 14.05 -22.64 1.17
CA VAL A 382 15.32 -22.79 0.42
C VAL A 382 15.05 -22.36 -1.01
N ASP A 383 15.89 -21.45 -1.51
CA ASP A 383 15.79 -20.94 -2.87
C ASP A 383 17.14 -21.09 -3.59
N HIS A 384 17.04 -21.48 -4.85
CA HIS A 384 18.11 -21.34 -5.84
C HIS A 384 17.75 -20.17 -6.77
N HIS A 385 18.61 -19.19 -6.86
CA HIS A 385 18.41 -18.02 -7.71
C HIS A 385 19.69 -17.79 -8.55
N ASN A 386 19.54 -17.65 -9.85
CA ASN A 386 20.70 -17.59 -10.77
C ASN A 386 21.66 -16.42 -10.47
N LEU A 387 21.20 -15.31 -9.87
CA LEU A 387 22.03 -14.16 -9.53
C LEU A 387 22.33 -14.03 -8.02
N LEU A 388 21.46 -14.54 -7.14
CA LEU A 388 21.61 -14.44 -5.70
C LEU A 388 22.26 -15.71 -5.09
N GLY A 389 22.42 -16.78 -5.89
CA GLY A 389 22.90 -18.07 -5.45
C GLY A 389 21.90 -18.86 -4.62
N ASP A 390 22.39 -19.87 -3.90
CA ASP A 390 21.60 -20.69 -2.99
C ASP A 390 21.48 -20.02 -1.62
N PHE A 391 20.29 -20.05 -1.04
CA PHE A 391 20.10 -19.46 0.28
C PHE A 391 18.89 -20.02 1.04
N LEU A 392 18.97 -19.82 2.35
CA LEU A 392 17.96 -20.18 3.33
C LEU A 392 17.26 -18.93 3.86
N THR A 393 15.94 -18.99 3.98
CA THR A 393 15.12 -17.92 4.55
C THR A 393 14.30 -18.48 5.72
N PRO A 394 14.80 -18.41 6.97
CA PRO A 394 14.07 -18.78 8.15
C PRO A 394 13.13 -17.65 8.60
N ARG A 395 11.95 -18.01 9.12
CA ARG A 395 10.98 -17.09 9.73
C ARG A 395 10.32 -17.75 10.94
N LEU A 396 10.13 -16.96 11.99
CA LEU A 396 9.48 -17.37 13.23
C LEU A 396 8.48 -16.30 13.65
N HIS A 397 7.27 -16.71 13.98
CA HIS A 397 6.26 -15.86 14.60
C HIS A 397 5.71 -16.57 15.83
N VAL A 398 5.61 -15.84 16.93
CA VAL A 398 5.04 -16.32 18.18
C VAL A 398 3.96 -15.36 18.62
N ARG A 399 2.79 -15.87 18.94
CA ARG A 399 1.73 -15.15 19.63
C ARG A 399 1.53 -15.78 20.99
N TYR A 400 1.56 -14.95 22.02
CA TYR A 400 1.31 -15.39 23.40
C TYR A 400 0.28 -14.44 24.04
N GLU A 401 -0.84 -15.01 24.49
CA GLU A 401 -1.85 -14.32 25.28
C GLU A 401 -1.51 -14.53 26.75
N ALA A 402 -0.96 -13.48 27.37
CA ALA A 402 -0.47 -13.56 28.74
C ALA A 402 -1.61 -13.42 29.78
N TRP A 403 -2.67 -12.71 29.41
CA TRP A 403 -3.90 -12.50 30.18
C TRP A 403 -5.02 -12.08 29.23
N ASP A 404 -6.24 -11.97 29.71
CA ASP A 404 -7.41 -11.62 28.91
C ASP A 404 -7.14 -10.38 28.05
N ARG A 405 -7.21 -10.56 26.73
CA ARG A 405 -6.95 -9.53 25.69
C ARG A 405 -5.58 -8.83 25.78
N GLY A 406 -4.64 -9.39 26.54
CA GLY A 406 -3.25 -8.98 26.59
C GLY A 406 -2.36 -9.89 25.76
N VAL A 407 -1.98 -9.47 24.55
CA VAL A 407 -1.29 -10.32 23.56
C VAL A 407 0.07 -9.76 23.21
N PHE A 408 1.10 -10.60 23.39
CA PHE A 408 2.44 -10.36 22.85
C PHE A 408 2.62 -11.09 21.53
N LYS A 409 3.27 -10.44 20.57
CA LYS A 409 3.68 -11.06 19.31
C LYS A 409 5.15 -10.80 19.09
N PHE A 410 5.87 -11.86 18.83
CA PHE A 410 7.29 -11.81 18.45
C PHE A 410 7.44 -12.27 17.00
N SER A 411 8.32 -11.64 16.23
CA SER A 411 8.69 -12.05 14.89
C SER A 411 10.19 -11.94 14.67
N LEU A 412 10.73 -12.93 13.96
CA LEU A 412 12.13 -12.98 13.57
C LEU A 412 12.23 -13.60 12.19
N GLY A 413 13.04 -13.02 11.32
CA GLY A 413 13.28 -13.64 10.03
C GLY A 413 14.30 -12.92 9.18
N SER A 414 14.68 -13.53 8.06
CA SER A 414 15.55 -12.93 7.06
C SER A 414 14.83 -12.72 5.74
N GLY A 415 15.30 -11.75 4.95
CA GLY A 415 14.85 -11.51 3.60
C GLY A 415 16.01 -11.11 2.70
N ARG A 416 15.84 -11.31 1.39
CA ARG A 416 16.80 -10.95 0.35
C ARG A 416 16.10 -10.28 -0.82
N ARG A 417 16.83 -9.48 -1.58
CA ARG A 417 16.35 -8.90 -2.82
C ARG A 417 17.47 -8.47 -3.76
N ALA A 418 17.13 -8.33 -5.03
CA ALA A 418 17.90 -7.61 -6.03
C ALA A 418 17.52 -6.12 -6.00
N SER A 419 18.49 -5.20 -6.07
CA SER A 419 18.20 -3.76 -6.17
C SER A 419 18.11 -3.34 -7.63
N ASN A 420 16.96 -2.79 -8.04
CA ASN A 420 16.75 -2.22 -9.37
C ASN A 420 17.01 -0.71 -9.31
N ILE A 421 18.30 -0.32 -9.27
CA ILE A 421 18.73 1.04 -8.92
C ILE A 421 18.11 2.13 -9.81
N PHE A 422 18.02 1.93 -11.12
CA PHE A 422 17.45 2.93 -12.03
C PHE A 422 15.95 3.11 -11.83
N THR A 423 15.20 2.00 -11.75
CA THR A 423 13.77 2.06 -11.45
C THR A 423 13.52 2.64 -10.06
N GLU A 424 14.16 2.12 -9.00
CA GLU A 424 13.89 2.52 -7.62
C GLU A 424 14.28 3.96 -7.29
N TYR A 425 15.19 4.54 -8.07
CA TYR A 425 15.70 5.90 -7.94
C TYR A 425 15.47 6.74 -9.20
N GLN A 426 14.41 6.44 -9.95
CA GLN A 426 14.06 7.12 -11.20
C GLN A 426 13.99 8.66 -11.06
N LYS A 427 13.69 9.15 -9.85
CA LYS A 427 13.71 10.58 -9.53
C LYS A 427 15.04 11.29 -9.85
N ILE A 428 16.18 10.55 -9.83
CA ILE A 428 17.50 11.11 -10.12
C ILE A 428 17.58 11.60 -11.57
N PHE A 429 16.85 10.99 -12.50
CA PHE A 429 16.80 11.48 -13.89
C PHE A 429 16.22 12.90 -13.98
N ALA A 430 15.33 13.29 -13.05
CA ALA A 430 14.77 14.63 -12.95
C ALA A 430 15.68 15.59 -12.16
N SER A 431 16.99 15.49 -12.31
CA SER A 431 17.99 16.36 -11.68
C SER A 431 19.25 16.42 -12.55
N ALA A 432 20.15 17.36 -12.28
CA ALA A 432 21.48 17.42 -12.89
C ALA A 432 22.37 16.25 -12.42
N ARG A 433 22.06 15.63 -11.27
CA ARG A 433 22.87 14.55 -10.68
C ARG A 433 23.08 13.39 -11.64
N THR A 434 24.30 12.85 -11.66
CA THR A 434 24.66 11.67 -12.43
C THR A 434 24.64 10.42 -11.56
N PHE A 435 24.32 9.27 -12.17
CA PHE A 435 24.49 7.95 -11.53
C PHE A 435 25.95 7.55 -11.60
N GLU A 436 26.54 7.19 -10.46
CA GLU A 436 27.90 6.64 -10.39
C GLU A 436 27.84 5.33 -9.62
N ILE A 437 28.22 4.23 -10.27
CA ILE A 437 28.17 2.88 -9.69
C ILE A 437 29.60 2.46 -9.39
N GLU A 438 29.88 2.12 -8.13
CA GLU A 438 31.13 1.54 -7.69
C GLU A 438 30.91 0.06 -7.34
N ASN A 439 31.99 -0.74 -7.28
CA ASN A 439 31.96 -2.17 -6.99
C ASN A 439 31.35 -3.00 -8.13
N PHE A 440 32.11 -3.19 -9.21
CA PHE A 440 31.67 -3.89 -10.42
C PHE A 440 31.64 -5.43 -10.31
N ASP A 441 31.88 -6.00 -9.14
CA ASP A 441 31.97 -7.46 -8.95
C ASP A 441 30.63 -8.15 -8.68
N GLY A 442 29.53 -7.38 -8.57
CA GLY A 442 28.22 -7.91 -8.28
C GLY A 442 27.42 -8.29 -9.54
N PRO A 443 26.48 -9.23 -9.41
CA PRO A 443 25.71 -9.74 -10.55
C PRO A 443 24.64 -8.76 -11.09
N ILE A 444 24.35 -7.67 -10.38
CA ILE A 444 23.27 -6.74 -10.69
C ILE A 444 23.83 -5.32 -10.77
N TYR A 445 24.05 -4.81 -11.97
CA TYR A 445 24.71 -3.51 -12.24
C TYR A 445 26.11 -3.41 -11.59
N GLY A 446 26.81 -4.54 -11.31
CA GLY A 446 28.05 -4.56 -10.55
C GLY A 446 27.87 -4.54 -9.02
N LEU A 447 26.62 -4.59 -8.52
CA LEU A 447 26.30 -4.55 -7.11
C LEU A 447 25.87 -5.93 -6.56
N GLN A 448 26.10 -6.15 -5.26
CA GLN A 448 25.71 -7.38 -4.56
C GLN A 448 24.23 -7.36 -4.17
N PRO A 449 23.57 -8.54 -4.10
CA PRO A 449 22.23 -8.66 -3.56
C PRO A 449 22.12 -8.18 -2.11
N GLU A 450 20.98 -7.61 -1.77
CA GLU A 450 20.71 -7.14 -0.42
C GLU A 450 20.23 -8.28 0.48
N LYS A 451 20.63 -8.26 1.75
CA LYS A 451 20.23 -9.23 2.79
C LYS A 451 20.04 -8.53 4.12
N ALA A 452 18.89 -8.78 4.76
CA ALA A 452 18.59 -8.23 6.08
C ALA A 452 17.95 -9.26 7.02
N TRP A 453 18.08 -8.98 8.31
CA TRP A 453 17.32 -9.60 9.39
C TRP A 453 16.35 -8.60 9.98
N ASN A 454 15.12 -9.03 10.26
CA ASN A 454 14.13 -8.22 10.93
C ASN A 454 13.68 -8.91 12.23
N TYR A 455 13.57 -8.12 13.28
CA TYR A 455 13.14 -8.49 14.63
C TYR A 455 11.93 -7.63 14.98
N GLY A 456 10.87 -8.23 15.47
CA GLY A 456 9.66 -7.53 15.86
C GLY A 456 9.13 -7.99 17.20
N LEU A 457 8.72 -7.04 18.02
CA LEU A 457 7.97 -7.28 19.25
C LEU A 457 6.76 -6.34 19.24
N SER A 458 5.58 -6.90 19.46
CA SER A 458 4.33 -6.15 19.52
C SER A 458 3.55 -6.55 20.76
N TYR A 459 2.93 -5.59 21.40
CA TYR A 459 2.00 -5.75 22.50
C TYR A 459 0.65 -5.14 22.13
N LEU A 460 -0.43 -5.90 22.34
CA LEU A 460 -1.80 -5.46 22.11
C LEU A 460 -2.60 -5.69 23.40
N GLN A 461 -3.36 -4.67 23.79
CA GLN A 461 -4.22 -4.74 24.97
C GLN A 461 -5.52 -3.99 24.75
N GLU A 462 -6.65 -4.61 25.04
CA GLU A 462 -7.90 -3.88 25.27
C GLU A 462 -7.93 -3.44 26.73
N ILE A 463 -8.04 -2.14 26.94
CA ILE A 463 -8.09 -1.50 28.29
C ILE A 463 -9.48 -0.88 28.45
N GLU A 464 -10.09 -1.04 29.61
CA GLU A 464 -11.29 -0.27 29.95
C GLU A 464 -10.90 0.88 30.87
N LEU A 465 -11.08 2.12 30.37
CA LEU A 465 -10.78 3.33 31.10
C LEU A 465 -11.96 4.30 31.01
N PHE A 466 -12.43 4.82 32.16
CA PHE A 466 -13.61 5.70 32.23
C PHE A 466 -14.86 5.15 31.52
N GLY A 467 -15.09 3.83 31.63
CA GLY A 467 -16.20 3.13 30.96
C GLY A 467 -16.08 3.08 29.44
N LYS A 468 -14.88 3.33 28.89
CA LYS A 468 -14.58 3.26 27.44
C LYS A 468 -13.57 2.14 27.17
N LYS A 469 -13.81 1.38 26.11
CA LYS A 469 -12.85 0.40 25.61
C LYS A 469 -11.84 1.08 24.71
N ILE A 470 -10.57 0.92 25.04
CA ILE A 470 -9.42 1.45 24.31
C ILE A 470 -8.62 0.26 23.79
N ASP A 471 -8.50 0.12 22.50
CA ASP A 471 -7.60 -0.83 21.85
C ASP A 471 -6.19 -0.19 21.77
N PHE A 472 -5.33 -0.53 22.70
CA PHE A 472 -3.94 -0.06 22.75
C PHE A 472 -2.99 -1.03 22.05
N SER A 473 -2.00 -0.52 21.34
CA SER A 473 -0.89 -1.32 20.84
C SER A 473 0.43 -0.58 20.87
N MET A 474 1.49 -1.35 21.10
CA MET A 474 2.88 -0.92 21.03
C MET A 474 3.65 -1.88 20.14
N ASP A 475 4.35 -1.35 19.15
CA ASP A 475 5.19 -2.12 18.24
C ASP A 475 6.63 -1.62 18.32
N PHE A 476 7.58 -2.53 18.40
CA PHE A 476 9.01 -2.29 18.21
C PHE A 476 9.52 -3.20 17.10
N PHE A 477 10.19 -2.62 16.11
CA PHE A 477 10.82 -3.38 15.02
C PHE A 477 12.24 -2.88 14.80
N ARG A 478 13.14 -3.82 14.54
CA ARG A 478 14.51 -3.57 14.14
C ARG A 478 14.84 -4.34 12.87
N THR A 479 15.39 -3.67 11.88
CA THR A 479 15.95 -4.28 10.68
C THR A 479 17.45 -4.02 10.62
N ASP A 480 18.25 -5.08 10.59
CA ASP A 480 19.70 -5.02 10.44
C ASP A 480 20.10 -5.55 9.05
N PHE A 481 20.69 -4.70 8.23
CA PHE A 481 21.21 -5.09 6.92
C PHE A 481 22.59 -5.73 7.05
N LYS A 482 22.74 -6.92 6.47
CA LYS A 482 24.04 -7.62 6.34
C LYS A 482 24.72 -7.30 5.01
N LYS A 483 23.91 -7.05 3.97
CA LYS A 483 24.32 -6.54 2.67
C LYS A 483 23.23 -5.56 2.20
N GLN A 484 23.63 -4.42 1.68
CA GLN A 484 22.73 -3.40 1.16
C GLN A 484 23.41 -2.59 0.08
N VAL A 485 22.65 -2.12 -0.88
CA VAL A 485 23.11 -1.09 -1.83
C VAL A 485 22.96 0.27 -1.16
N VAL A 486 24.09 0.92 -0.90
CA VAL A 486 24.12 2.29 -0.38
C VAL A 486 23.88 3.25 -1.52
N VAL A 487 22.98 4.21 -1.28
CA VAL A 487 22.67 5.29 -2.22
C VAL A 487 23.08 6.59 -1.55
N ASP A 488 24.26 7.06 -1.91
CA ASP A 488 24.92 8.18 -1.23
C ASP A 488 24.69 9.49 -1.98
N TYR A 489 23.81 10.33 -1.41
CA TYR A 489 23.53 11.69 -1.84
C TYR A 489 24.45 12.73 -1.18
N ASP A 490 25.25 12.31 -0.16
CA ASP A 490 26.04 13.22 0.65
C ASP A 490 27.51 13.31 0.16
N ASN A 491 27.93 12.39 -0.69
CA ASN A 491 29.31 12.40 -1.19
C ASN A 491 29.57 13.59 -2.11
N SER A 492 28.62 13.87 -2.98
CA SER A 492 28.63 15.04 -3.89
C SER A 492 27.21 15.53 -4.19
N PRO A 493 26.97 16.84 -4.25
CA PRO A 493 25.67 17.37 -4.66
C PRO A 493 25.33 17.14 -6.15
N GLN A 494 26.31 16.87 -7.02
CA GLN A 494 26.12 16.64 -8.46
C GLN A 494 26.09 15.16 -8.84
N LYS A 495 26.38 14.24 -7.88
CA LYS A 495 26.47 12.81 -8.15
C LYS A 495 25.65 12.04 -7.11
N VAL A 496 25.12 10.90 -7.50
CA VAL A 496 24.59 9.89 -6.58
C VAL A 496 25.41 8.64 -6.73
N LEU A 497 26.13 8.26 -5.67
CA LEU A 497 26.95 7.06 -5.66
C LEU A 497 26.15 5.85 -5.24
N PHE A 498 26.32 4.76 -5.96
CA PHE A 498 25.77 3.44 -5.63
C PHE A 498 26.92 2.47 -5.37
N TYR A 499 26.98 1.90 -4.18
CA TYR A 499 28.02 0.94 -3.79
C TYR A 499 27.50 -0.05 -2.75
N ASN A 500 28.24 -1.14 -2.56
CA ASN A 500 27.90 -2.13 -1.54
C ASN A 500 28.23 -1.61 -0.14
N LEU A 501 27.34 -1.87 0.82
CA LEU A 501 27.51 -1.46 2.21
C LEU A 501 28.80 -2.02 2.82
N GLU A 502 29.62 -1.12 3.32
CA GLU A 502 30.75 -1.39 4.20
C GLU A 502 30.44 -0.81 5.58
N GLY A 503 30.24 -1.68 6.59
CA GLY A 503 29.87 -1.26 7.94
C GLY A 503 28.43 -1.59 8.32
N ALA A 504 27.77 -0.71 9.09
CA ALA A 504 26.48 -0.95 9.68
C ALA A 504 25.36 -0.22 8.93
N SER A 505 24.22 -0.88 8.75
CA SER A 505 22.96 -0.25 8.36
C SER A 505 21.81 -0.85 9.16
N ARG A 506 21.02 0.01 9.79
CA ARG A 506 19.91 -0.40 10.64
C ARG A 506 18.72 0.55 10.56
N ALA A 507 17.55 0.01 10.79
CA ALA A 507 16.31 0.77 10.97
C ALA A 507 15.60 0.30 12.23
N ASP A 508 15.49 1.18 13.22
CA ASP A 508 14.71 0.98 14.45
C ASP A 508 13.41 1.78 14.33
N ALA A 509 12.28 1.13 14.65
CA ALA A 509 10.95 1.70 14.55
C ALA A 509 10.14 1.39 15.81
N ILE A 510 9.56 2.43 16.41
CA ILE A 510 8.58 2.31 17.51
C ILE A 510 7.28 2.92 17.04
N GLN A 511 6.16 2.25 17.30
CA GLN A 511 4.83 2.79 17.09
C GLN A 511 3.95 2.51 18.31
N LEU A 512 3.32 3.56 18.80
CA LEU A 512 2.26 3.49 19.81
C LEU A 512 0.95 3.87 19.13
N GLU A 513 -0.13 3.18 19.45
CA GLU A 513 -1.44 3.47 18.88
C GLU A 513 -2.55 3.18 19.89
N ALA A 514 -3.56 4.03 19.89
CA ALA A 514 -4.77 3.90 20.68
C ALA A 514 -5.99 4.19 19.82
N ASP A 515 -6.93 3.24 19.80
CA ASP A 515 -8.21 3.33 19.10
C ASP A 515 -9.35 3.27 20.11
N PHE A 516 -10.24 4.26 20.13
CA PHE A 516 -11.37 4.29 21.07
C PHE A 516 -12.57 5.07 20.51
N GLU A 517 -13.75 4.76 21.03
CA GLU A 517 -14.98 5.52 20.80
C GLU A 517 -15.14 6.55 21.92
N LEU A 518 -14.91 7.85 21.60
CA LEU A 518 -14.96 8.93 22.59
C LEU A 518 -16.38 9.16 23.11
N PHE A 519 -17.37 9.17 22.22
CA PHE A 519 -18.80 9.13 22.50
C PHE A 519 -19.51 8.34 21.38
N PRO A 520 -20.76 7.91 21.53
CA PRO A 520 -21.41 7.03 20.56
C PRO A 520 -21.22 7.48 19.12
N ARG A 521 -20.62 6.63 18.29
CA ARG A 521 -20.34 6.84 16.85
C ARG A 521 -19.24 7.87 16.54
N PHE A 522 -18.50 8.34 17.53
CA PHE A 522 -17.32 9.17 17.33
C PHE A 522 -16.07 8.36 17.66
N ASP A 523 -15.44 7.84 16.64
CA ASP A 523 -14.20 7.07 16.75
C ASP A 523 -12.99 8.00 16.65
N VAL A 524 -12.02 7.77 17.51
CA VAL A 524 -10.72 8.45 17.53
C VAL A 524 -9.64 7.38 17.46
N ARG A 525 -8.71 7.56 16.54
CA ARG A 525 -7.44 6.84 16.51
C ARG A 525 -6.33 7.83 16.69
N PHE A 526 -5.40 7.48 17.52
CA PHE A 526 -4.20 8.25 17.78
C PHE A 526 -2.98 7.36 17.65
N ALA A 527 -1.92 7.83 16.97
CA ALA A 527 -0.68 7.10 16.85
C ALA A 527 0.53 8.03 16.93
N TYR A 528 1.57 7.54 17.58
CA TYR A 528 2.90 8.14 17.60
C TYR A 528 3.91 7.16 17.02
N LYS A 529 4.80 7.66 16.16
CA LYS A 529 5.89 6.88 15.58
C LYS A 529 7.23 7.56 15.79
N TYR A 530 8.23 6.73 16.07
CA TYR A 530 9.62 7.13 16.15
C TYR A 530 10.46 6.21 15.25
N TYR A 531 11.35 6.80 14.45
CA TYR A 531 12.27 6.08 13.57
C TYR A 531 13.71 6.54 13.80
N ASP A 532 14.64 5.58 13.98
CA ASP A 532 16.08 5.81 13.92
C ASP A 532 16.68 4.94 12.80
N VAL A 533 16.88 5.54 11.62
CA VAL A 533 17.39 4.85 10.44
C VAL A 533 18.78 5.39 10.12
N ARG A 534 19.79 4.53 10.26
CA ARG A 534 21.20 4.89 10.08
C ARG A 534 21.88 3.94 9.11
N MET A 535 22.80 4.49 8.33
CA MET A 535 23.60 3.77 7.34
C MET A 535 25.04 4.28 7.35
N SER A 536 25.99 3.39 7.19
CA SER A 536 27.39 3.74 6.96
C SER A 536 27.56 4.24 5.53
N TYR A 537 27.86 5.52 5.41
CA TYR A 537 28.27 6.18 4.17
C TYR A 537 29.80 6.31 4.14
N LYS A 538 30.39 6.70 3.01
CA LYS A 538 31.85 6.99 2.91
C LYS A 538 32.30 8.02 3.96
N LYS A 539 31.44 8.98 4.27
CA LYS A 539 31.69 10.00 5.31
C LYS A 539 31.29 9.55 6.74
N GLY A 540 31.11 8.24 7.00
CA GLY A 540 30.79 7.63 8.29
C GLY A 540 29.33 7.29 8.50
N LEU A 541 28.98 6.79 9.71
CA LEU A 541 27.63 6.38 10.08
C LEU A 541 26.74 7.63 10.26
N ARG A 542 25.67 7.73 9.46
CA ARG A 542 24.75 8.88 9.46
C ARG A 542 23.29 8.44 9.39
N GLU A 543 22.40 9.33 9.76
CA GLU A 543 20.97 9.18 9.52
C GLU A 543 20.68 9.20 8.01
N VAL A 544 19.76 8.34 7.55
CA VAL A 544 19.31 8.35 6.16
C VAL A 544 18.56 9.67 5.87
N PRO A 545 18.89 10.38 4.77
CA PRO A 545 18.24 11.65 4.45
C PRO A 545 16.76 11.47 4.08
N LEU A 546 15.96 12.52 4.25
CA LEU A 546 14.53 12.57 3.94
C LEU A 546 13.72 11.49 4.70
N GLN A 547 14.18 11.17 5.92
CA GLN A 547 13.50 10.28 6.85
C GLN A 547 13.01 11.06 8.07
N VAL A 548 11.68 11.12 8.23
CA VAL A 548 11.05 11.74 9.41
C VAL A 548 11.36 10.90 10.65
N LYS A 549 11.85 11.53 11.72
CA LYS A 549 12.13 10.85 12.99
C LYS A 549 10.88 10.62 13.81
N ASN A 550 10.06 11.65 13.97
CA ASN A 550 8.88 11.65 14.83
C ASN A 550 7.65 11.98 13.99
N ARG A 551 6.59 11.22 14.17
CA ARG A 551 5.31 11.48 13.52
C ARG A 551 4.17 11.29 14.51
N TRP A 552 3.27 12.27 14.58
CA TRP A 552 1.98 12.17 15.25
C TRP A 552 0.88 12.06 14.21
N PHE A 553 -0.04 11.18 14.46
CA PHE A 553 -1.15 10.90 13.58
C PHE A 553 -2.44 10.76 14.38
N SER A 554 -3.51 11.41 13.93
CA SER A 554 -4.83 11.23 14.50
C SER A 554 -5.89 11.21 13.42
N THR A 555 -6.83 10.26 13.52
CA THR A 555 -8.07 10.27 12.75
C THR A 555 -9.27 10.38 13.68
N MET A 556 -10.25 11.14 13.23
CA MET A 556 -11.53 11.36 13.90
C MET A 556 -12.63 11.05 12.91
N SER A 557 -13.56 10.20 13.27
CA SER A 557 -14.69 9.80 12.42
C SER A 557 -15.99 9.86 13.19
N TYR A 558 -16.94 10.66 12.71
CA TYR A 558 -18.28 10.73 13.27
C TYR A 558 -19.33 10.29 12.27
N GLN A 559 -20.29 9.51 12.71
CA GLN A 559 -21.40 9.05 11.87
C GLN A 559 -22.72 9.25 12.60
N THR A 560 -23.68 9.97 11.97
CA THR A 560 -25.03 10.10 12.52
C THR A 560 -25.76 8.75 12.53
N LEU A 561 -26.86 8.65 13.26
CA LEU A 561 -27.75 7.50 13.15
C LEU A 561 -28.25 7.36 11.71
N GLN A 562 -28.25 6.12 11.22
CA GLN A 562 -28.88 5.79 9.96
C GLN A 562 -30.40 5.72 10.18
N ASN A 563 -31.16 6.48 9.42
CA ASN A 563 -32.61 6.41 9.51
C ASN A 563 -33.17 5.20 8.73
N LYS A 564 -34.47 4.91 8.85
CA LYS A 564 -35.16 3.79 8.17
C LYS A 564 -34.99 3.77 6.64
N LYS A 565 -34.69 4.93 6.02
CA LYS A 565 -34.43 5.06 4.57
C LYS A 565 -32.93 4.96 4.23
N GLY A 566 -32.06 4.61 5.18
CA GLY A 566 -30.63 4.49 4.99
C GLY A 566 -29.87 5.82 4.94
N LYS A 567 -30.50 6.95 5.26
CA LYS A 567 -29.86 8.28 5.22
C LYS A 567 -28.93 8.48 6.42
N GLN A 568 -27.72 9.00 6.17
CA GLN A 568 -26.68 9.22 7.18
C GLN A 568 -25.73 10.34 6.75
N TRP A 569 -25.14 11.04 7.73
CA TRP A 569 -23.96 11.88 7.55
C TRP A 569 -22.73 11.17 8.11
N LYS A 570 -21.60 11.29 7.40
CA LYS A 570 -20.29 10.86 7.88
C LYS A 570 -19.35 12.05 7.80
N LEU A 571 -18.58 12.27 8.85
CA LEU A 571 -17.57 13.33 8.98
C LEU A 571 -16.27 12.66 9.36
N ASP A 572 -15.24 12.86 8.56
CA ASP A 572 -13.94 12.27 8.74
C ASP A 572 -12.86 13.34 8.70
N ALA A 573 -11.91 13.30 9.61
CA ALA A 573 -10.76 14.20 9.65
C ALA A 573 -9.49 13.43 9.99
N THR A 574 -8.38 13.81 9.39
CA THR A 574 -7.04 13.24 9.64
C THR A 574 -6.04 14.36 9.85
N ILE A 575 -5.31 14.31 10.96
CA ILE A 575 -4.23 15.23 11.30
C ILE A 575 -2.93 14.44 11.32
N ASN A 576 -1.93 14.92 10.58
CA ASN A 576 -0.57 14.40 10.60
C ASN A 576 0.39 15.52 10.99
N TRP A 577 1.21 15.30 12.00
CA TRP A 577 2.38 16.12 12.28
C TRP A 577 3.63 15.31 11.98
N LEU A 578 4.52 15.87 11.15
CA LEU A 578 5.78 15.28 10.74
C LEU A 578 6.91 16.15 11.30
N GLY A 579 7.79 15.52 12.07
CA GLY A 579 8.95 16.15 12.69
C GLY A 579 10.04 16.49 11.66
N THR A 580 11.14 17.06 12.18
CA THR A 580 12.31 17.40 11.38
C THR A 580 12.91 16.18 10.71
N GLN A 581 13.55 16.38 9.55
CA GLN A 581 14.26 15.35 8.82
C GLN A 581 15.56 15.88 8.25
N ARG A 582 16.60 15.06 8.25
CA ARG A 582 17.89 15.43 7.68
C ARG A 582 17.78 15.58 6.15
N LEU A 583 18.36 16.63 5.61
CA LEU A 583 18.52 16.80 4.16
C LEU A 583 19.88 16.27 3.69
N PRO A 584 20.02 15.92 2.39
CA PRO A 584 21.31 15.66 1.78
C PRO A 584 22.28 16.84 1.94
N ASP A 585 23.58 16.57 2.02
CA ASP A 585 24.62 17.59 2.13
C ASP A 585 24.79 18.34 0.78
N THR A 586 24.61 19.64 0.80
CA THR A 586 24.75 20.52 -0.38
C THR A 586 25.79 21.62 -0.17
N LYS A 587 26.68 21.48 0.82
CA LYS A 587 27.67 22.51 1.19
C LYS A 587 28.66 22.84 0.07
N ASP A 588 28.92 21.87 -0.81
CA ASP A 588 29.83 22.03 -1.96
C ASP A 588 29.19 22.78 -3.13
N ASN A 589 27.87 23.11 -3.04
CA ASN A 589 27.21 24.01 -4.00
C ASN A 589 27.52 25.48 -3.69
N PRO A 590 27.37 26.38 -4.67
CA PRO A 590 27.27 27.82 -4.44
C PRO A 590 26.18 28.15 -3.40
N LEU A 591 26.38 29.24 -2.63
CA LEU A 591 25.50 29.59 -1.50
C LEU A 591 24.00 29.64 -1.87
N GLU A 592 23.68 30.08 -3.09
CA GLU A 592 22.30 30.16 -3.59
C GLU A 592 21.60 28.78 -3.75
N PHE A 593 22.40 27.69 -3.88
CA PHE A 593 21.92 26.31 -4.02
C PHE A 593 22.20 25.45 -2.79
N GLN A 594 22.63 26.06 -1.67
CA GLN A 594 22.83 25.34 -0.43
C GLN A 594 21.53 25.20 0.35
N LEU A 595 21.30 24.02 0.91
CA LEU A 595 20.19 23.72 1.78
C LEU A 595 20.60 23.72 3.24
N THR A 596 19.66 23.97 4.13
CA THR A 596 19.83 23.77 5.57
C THR A 596 20.08 22.29 5.87
N LYS A 597 20.73 21.99 7.00
CA LYS A 597 21.01 20.60 7.42
C LYS A 597 19.71 19.78 7.63
N ASN A 598 18.67 20.41 8.13
CA ASN A 598 17.40 19.77 8.45
C ASN A 598 16.23 20.54 7.86
N ALA A 599 15.26 19.80 7.34
CA ALA A 599 13.95 20.34 6.97
C ALA A 599 13.11 20.63 8.22
N PRO A 600 12.28 21.67 8.22
CA PRO A 600 11.38 21.98 9.33
C PRO A 600 10.29 20.94 9.50
N ALA A 601 9.74 20.85 10.72
CA ALA A 601 8.52 20.09 10.99
C ALA A 601 7.30 20.79 10.38
N TYR A 602 6.26 20.01 10.03
CA TYR A 602 5.02 20.54 9.48
C TYR A 602 3.82 19.68 9.84
N SER A 603 2.62 20.24 9.64
CA SER A 603 1.35 19.57 9.89
C SER A 603 0.49 19.54 8.63
N LEU A 604 -0.26 18.45 8.46
CA LEU A 604 -1.26 18.26 7.40
C LEU A 604 -2.62 17.98 8.04
N LEU A 605 -3.65 18.64 7.53
CA LEU A 605 -5.04 18.41 7.90
C LEU A 605 -5.84 18.06 6.66
N ASN A 606 -6.48 16.90 6.66
CA ASN A 606 -7.41 16.45 5.64
C ASN A 606 -8.78 16.25 6.28
N ALA A 607 -9.87 16.57 5.57
CA ALA A 607 -11.21 16.32 6.06
C ALA A 607 -12.17 15.98 4.91
N GLN A 608 -13.17 15.15 5.22
CA GLN A 608 -14.24 14.78 4.28
C GLN A 608 -15.58 14.77 4.98
N ILE A 609 -16.60 15.21 4.27
CA ILE A 609 -18.02 15.07 4.63
C ILE A 609 -18.69 14.20 3.56
N THR A 610 -19.46 13.21 4.00
CA THR A 610 -20.23 12.34 3.11
C THR A 610 -21.69 12.35 3.51
N ARG A 611 -22.58 12.61 2.55
CA ARG A 611 -24.01 12.46 2.70
C ARG A 611 -24.49 11.19 2.01
N VAL A 612 -24.93 10.23 2.78
CA VAL A 612 -25.63 9.03 2.30
C VAL A 612 -27.12 9.38 2.17
N PHE A 613 -27.67 9.30 0.96
CA PHE A 613 -29.08 9.56 0.68
C PHE A 613 -29.91 8.28 0.72
N SER A 614 -29.28 7.15 0.41
CA SER A 614 -29.88 5.81 0.47
C SER A 614 -28.78 4.76 0.52
N GLY A 615 -29.12 3.50 0.69
CA GLY A 615 -28.16 2.39 0.54
C GLY A 615 -27.50 2.30 -0.86
N LYS A 616 -28.01 3.07 -1.84
CA LYS A 616 -27.55 3.04 -3.24
C LYS A 616 -26.79 4.29 -3.68
N PHE A 617 -26.97 5.44 -3.01
CA PHE A 617 -26.44 6.72 -3.49
C PHE A 617 -25.86 7.56 -2.36
N GLU A 618 -24.65 8.05 -2.57
CA GLU A 618 -23.98 9.00 -1.69
C GLU A 618 -23.19 10.06 -2.45
N ILE A 619 -23.05 11.23 -1.85
CA ILE A 619 -22.22 12.34 -2.32
C ILE A 619 -21.18 12.63 -1.24
N TYR A 620 -19.95 12.89 -1.64
CA TYR A 620 -18.88 13.28 -0.74
C TYR A 620 -18.17 14.53 -1.24
N MET A 621 -17.67 15.32 -0.29
CA MET A 621 -16.82 16.48 -0.53
C MET A 621 -15.72 16.50 0.53
N GLY A 622 -14.52 16.94 0.16
CA GLY A 622 -13.41 17.01 1.09
C GLY A 622 -12.34 17.99 0.69
N GLY A 623 -11.35 18.09 1.54
CA GLY A 623 -10.17 18.88 1.30
C GLY A 623 -8.93 18.20 1.86
N GLU A 624 -7.86 18.23 1.07
CA GLU A 624 -6.52 17.81 1.46
C GLU A 624 -5.66 19.02 1.74
N ASN A 625 -4.72 18.84 2.68
CA ASN A 625 -3.82 19.90 3.10
C ASN A 625 -4.54 21.23 3.40
N LEU A 626 -5.60 21.17 4.20
CA LEU A 626 -6.45 22.33 4.53
C LEU A 626 -5.66 23.47 5.19
N GLY A 627 -4.53 23.15 5.86
CA GLY A 627 -3.59 24.12 6.42
C GLY A 627 -2.76 24.86 5.35
N ASN A 628 -2.83 24.46 4.09
CA ASN A 628 -2.06 25.02 2.97
C ASN A 628 -0.54 24.99 3.19
N THR A 629 -0.04 23.94 3.83
CA THR A 629 1.40 23.73 4.07
C THR A 629 2.09 23.34 2.78
N THR A 630 3.14 24.04 2.39
CA THR A 630 3.94 23.70 1.19
C THR A 630 5.43 23.85 1.46
N GLN A 631 6.24 23.05 0.76
CA GLN A 631 7.68 23.23 0.71
C GLN A 631 7.99 24.52 -0.07
N LYS A 632 8.82 25.37 0.52
CA LYS A 632 9.39 26.53 -0.21
C LYS A 632 10.50 26.03 -1.12
N ASN A 633 10.55 26.54 -2.35
CA ASN A 633 11.57 26.22 -3.35
C ASN A 633 11.82 24.70 -3.47
N PRO A 634 10.81 23.91 -3.93
CA PRO A 634 10.92 22.45 -4.01
C PRO A 634 11.91 21.99 -5.08
N ILE A 635 12.30 22.87 -5.99
CA ILE A 635 13.25 22.64 -7.09
C ILE A 635 14.43 23.58 -6.94
N LEU A 636 15.63 23.05 -6.78
CA LEU A 636 16.86 23.85 -6.85
C LEU A 636 17.18 24.15 -8.31
N GLY A 637 17.61 25.39 -8.60
CA GLY A 637 18.01 25.80 -9.95
C GLY A 637 16.87 25.74 -10.97
N SER A 638 15.62 25.99 -10.57
CA SER A 638 14.45 25.94 -11.47
C SER A 638 14.53 26.93 -12.63
N ASP A 639 15.27 28.02 -12.49
CA ASP A 639 15.58 29.02 -13.53
C ASP A 639 16.54 28.49 -14.60
N ARG A 640 17.34 27.47 -14.31
CA ARG A 640 18.31 26.83 -15.19
C ARG A 640 18.21 25.29 -15.14
N PRO A 641 17.14 24.68 -15.68
CA PRO A 641 16.87 23.26 -15.52
C PRO A 641 17.84 22.32 -16.24
N PHE A 642 18.70 22.86 -17.12
CA PHE A 642 19.82 22.12 -17.75
C PHE A 642 21.17 22.48 -17.13
N GLY A 643 21.20 23.30 -16.08
CA GLY A 643 22.43 23.66 -15.34
C GLY A 643 22.79 22.64 -14.28
N ASP A 644 24.03 22.72 -13.79
CA ASP A 644 24.67 21.73 -12.88
C ASP A 644 24.01 21.60 -11.50
N TYR A 645 23.21 22.59 -11.08
CA TYR A 645 22.59 22.63 -9.75
C TYR A 645 21.08 22.36 -9.78
N PHE A 646 20.53 21.98 -10.92
CA PHE A 646 19.11 21.62 -11.02
C PHE A 646 18.82 20.32 -10.27
N ASP A 647 17.93 20.37 -9.27
CA ASP A 647 17.58 19.21 -8.48
C ASP A 647 16.12 19.25 -7.98
N THR A 648 15.32 18.28 -8.42
CA THR A 648 13.92 18.09 -8.01
C THR A 648 13.77 17.01 -6.94
N THR A 649 14.86 16.34 -6.52
CA THR A 649 14.81 15.10 -5.72
C THR A 649 14.68 15.33 -4.23
N ILE A 650 14.83 16.57 -3.76
CA ILE A 650 14.87 16.91 -2.33
C ILE A 650 13.50 17.44 -1.87
N VAL A 651 12.55 16.53 -1.77
CA VAL A 651 11.18 16.85 -1.32
C VAL A 651 10.96 16.30 0.08
N TYR A 652 10.67 17.21 1.02
CA TYR A 652 10.43 16.90 2.43
C TYR A 652 9.00 17.24 2.90
N ALA A 653 8.26 18.08 2.17
CA ALA A 653 6.90 18.49 2.49
C ALA A 653 6.05 18.55 1.21
N PRO A 654 4.72 18.72 1.30
CA PRO A 654 3.87 18.84 0.12
C PRO A 654 4.32 19.96 -0.83
N ILE A 655 4.22 19.70 -2.12
CA ILE A 655 4.45 20.68 -3.17
C ILE A 655 3.15 21.40 -3.48
N VAL A 656 2.06 20.62 -3.52
CA VAL A 656 0.71 21.13 -3.77
C VAL A 656 0.12 21.66 -2.46
N GLY A 657 -0.35 22.90 -2.50
CA GLY A 657 -1.09 23.50 -1.41
C GLY A 657 -2.48 22.87 -1.21
N ARG A 658 -3.37 23.63 -0.60
CA ARG A 658 -4.75 23.21 -0.34
C ARG A 658 -5.46 22.75 -1.60
N MET A 659 -6.12 21.58 -1.53
CA MET A 659 -6.91 21.00 -2.61
C MET A 659 -8.28 20.62 -2.11
N PHE A 660 -9.33 21.03 -2.83
CA PHE A 660 -10.70 20.57 -2.60
C PHE A 660 -11.12 19.57 -3.67
N TYR A 661 -11.96 18.64 -3.29
CA TYR A 661 -12.51 17.62 -4.18
C TYR A 661 -13.97 17.30 -3.83
N GLY A 662 -14.64 16.67 -4.77
CA GLY A 662 -15.97 16.13 -4.55
C GLY A 662 -16.26 14.99 -5.51
N GLY A 663 -17.28 14.23 -5.16
CA GLY A 663 -17.69 13.12 -6.00
C GLY A 663 -18.99 12.49 -5.56
N LEU A 664 -19.42 11.52 -6.32
CA LEU A 664 -20.64 10.75 -6.07
C LEU A 664 -20.38 9.26 -6.26
N ARG A 665 -21.08 8.44 -5.48
CA ARG A 665 -21.06 6.98 -5.58
C ARG A 665 -22.49 6.46 -5.74
N TYR A 666 -22.67 5.57 -6.69
CA TYR A 666 -23.92 4.90 -6.94
C TYR A 666 -23.71 3.39 -7.06
N LYS A 667 -24.55 2.59 -6.38
CA LYS A 667 -24.52 1.14 -6.42
C LYS A 667 -25.91 0.54 -6.38
N ILE A 668 -26.12 -0.53 -7.13
CA ILE A 668 -27.37 -1.30 -7.19
C ILE A 668 -27.14 -2.68 -6.64
#